data_c2d556c8682de5aa325e4fbe9f13b0bd
#
_entry.id   c2d556c8682de5aa325e4fbe9f13b0bd
#
_cell.length_a   1.000
_cell.length_b   1.000
_cell.length_c   1.000
_cell.angle_alpha   90.00
_cell.angle_beta   90.00
_cell.angle_gamma   90.00
#
_symmetry.space_group_name_H-M   'P 1'
#
loop_
_entity.id
_entity.type
_entity.pdbx_description
1 polymer ?
#
loop_
_entity_poly.entity_id
_entity_poly.type
_entity_poly.pdbx_seq_one_letter_code
_entity_poly.pdbx_strand_id
1 'polypeptide(L)'
;MSDIEEKAAINSTEVVSKSSEDKITFSEKDVQEIYEAQPITSIKSYSDQQVWHLLKILKYDDVDNLDDLPGEVEFLGTRVHEITIEESLEIMKEAVEYHDNDPNISAEQYEEFIRYSTEGVDPENEVDVFELKALAVLLRDHSPYPEVRAVCPPPMMDDPTIPIETFRAYFFAIIWMIFAAGFNELFSHRMVTIAITSSVVQMFLYPMGTGWAKWVPCWGFNVRGKRFALNIDSPWTDKEQMFCTLIISICMGTFYTSYNILTQKIYYGSKVSFNYQFWLSLCIQFLGFGFAGILRRFVVYPAKAVWPTSLSTIALNRALLTPEDPNLKGLTRYQAFFLAFGFMLVYTWFPSFIFQALSTFNWMTWIAPNNWKLATITGGVSGVGINPIASFDWAVIGSTSLMMPWFSQATQYAGSFLVILICIACYFTNYQNTSYLPIYSNSLFTNQAEVYKVDKILTADYKFDNDAYQKYSPPFYSAGNLVCYGSFIATYPFMITYYLIMDHTMFYAAFKEYFVTIWELRKKEAWVSLWNDDARVLDQFKDPHSRAMARYREVPDWWYFSVLIVVIIIAVITIEEFHTNTPVWALFMSIGFNFVFLIPLAILQATTGVSLGLNLLIEMIMGYALPGNPMALMIIKAFGYNIDGQADSYVSNLKLAHYCKVAPRALFRGQMIMAFLQIFINLGVINWCVDNMKGFCTPEAKGKFTCPDIQTYYNASVMWGGLGPKKIFNDVYPILKWCWLIGFLLGVLFGCAKKFGGKYFPVWFNPVIFLVGMLIGPPYGLMYYTPPLLMCFFSQWYCKRYHLKLWERYNYVIAAAFNAGLVLSQIIIFFSVQYNPKEINWWGNNVPYLGQDAEGLPLKNIADTAKGYFGPAPGHYP
;
A
#
# COMPACT_ATOMS: atom_id res chain seq x y z
N MET A 1 44.13 10.87 -20.64
CA MET A 1 43.72 9.56 -20.09
C MET A 1 44.71 9.08 -19.02
N SER A 2 46.04 9.27 -19.17
CA SER A 2 47.02 8.93 -18.11
C SER A 2 46.91 9.77 -16.82
N ASP A 3 46.54 11.05 -16.93
CA ASP A 3 46.45 11.97 -15.78
C ASP A 3 45.17 11.82 -14.95
N ILE A 4 44.17 11.08 -15.45
CA ILE A 4 42.89 10.80 -14.75
C ILE A 4 43.06 9.54 -13.90
N GLU A 5 43.81 8.55 -14.37
CA GLU A 5 44.10 7.32 -13.64
C GLU A 5 45.02 7.56 -12.45
N GLU A 6 46.03 8.46 -12.62
CA GLU A 6 46.97 8.78 -11.54
C GLU A 6 46.32 9.63 -10.42
N LYS A 7 45.34 10.49 -10.76
CA LYS A 7 44.54 11.23 -9.77
C LYS A 7 43.51 10.36 -9.05
N ALA A 8 42.96 9.34 -9.71
CA ALA A 8 42.05 8.39 -9.08
C ALA A 8 42.79 7.48 -8.08
N ALA A 9 43.98 7.01 -8.41
CA ALA A 9 44.80 6.20 -7.53
C ALA A 9 45.31 6.99 -6.30
N ILE A 10 45.66 8.25 -6.44
CA ILE A 10 46.12 9.10 -5.33
C ILE A 10 44.96 9.43 -4.38
N ASN A 11 43.75 9.67 -4.89
CA ASN A 11 42.58 9.92 -4.06
C ASN A 11 42.07 8.66 -3.31
N SER A 12 42.22 7.47 -3.86
CA SER A 12 41.82 6.24 -3.18
C SER A 12 42.72 5.91 -2.01
N THR A 13 44.04 6.22 -2.11
CA THR A 13 45.02 5.95 -1.03
C THR A 13 44.87 6.99 0.11
N GLU A 14 44.53 8.24 -0.17
CA GLU A 14 44.34 9.27 0.87
C GLU A 14 42.99 9.13 1.65
N VAL A 15 41.98 8.55 1.04
CA VAL A 15 40.71 8.27 1.73
C VAL A 15 40.84 7.09 2.70
N VAL A 16 41.69 6.09 2.37
CA VAL A 16 41.97 4.95 3.24
C VAL A 16 42.83 5.32 4.43
N SER A 17 43.68 6.36 4.33
CA SER A 17 44.59 6.75 5.42
C SER A 17 44.01 7.71 6.48
N LYS A 18 42.84 8.29 6.27
CA LYS A 18 42.19 9.24 7.20
C LYS A 18 41.04 8.70 8.03
N SER A 19 40.64 7.44 7.85
CA SER A 19 39.56 6.78 8.60
C SER A 19 40.05 5.70 9.56
N SER A 20 41.15 5.93 10.26
CA SER A 20 41.77 4.96 11.17
C SER A 20 41.05 4.75 12.52
N GLU A 21 39.81 5.19 12.69
CA GLU A 21 39.01 4.95 13.91
C GLU A 21 37.68 4.20 13.70
N ASP A 22 37.29 3.93 12.45
CA ASP A 22 36.10 3.10 12.16
C ASP A 22 36.49 1.94 11.23
N LYS A 23 37.03 0.88 11.80
CA LYS A 23 37.39 -0.33 11.06
C LYS A 23 36.19 -1.11 10.60
N ILE A 24 35.67 -0.84 9.38
CA ILE A 24 35.11 -1.89 8.54
C ILE A 24 36.31 -2.49 7.81
N THR A 25 36.83 -3.60 8.31
CA THR A 25 37.87 -4.37 7.61
C THR A 25 37.23 -5.18 6.50
N PHE A 26 37.06 -4.56 5.31
CA PHE A 26 37.07 -5.37 4.09
C PHE A 26 38.44 -6.05 4.01
N SER A 27 38.48 -7.34 3.74
CA SER A 27 39.78 -8.00 3.50
C SER A 27 40.35 -7.37 2.24
N GLU A 28 41.69 -7.26 2.16
CA GLU A 28 42.35 -6.77 0.94
C GLU A 28 41.92 -7.55 -0.29
N LYS A 29 41.43 -8.76 -0.12
CA LYS A 29 40.87 -9.62 -1.15
C LYS A 29 39.52 -9.08 -1.68
N ASP A 30 38.63 -8.58 -0.81
CA ASP A 30 37.32 -8.04 -1.22
C ASP A 30 37.48 -6.71 -1.97
N VAL A 31 38.52 -5.94 -1.64
CA VAL A 31 38.82 -4.68 -2.35
C VAL A 31 39.50 -4.97 -3.70
N GLN A 32 40.35 -5.98 -3.77
CA GLN A 32 41.00 -6.39 -5.01
C GLN A 32 40.03 -7.06 -5.99
N GLU A 33 39.08 -7.86 -5.53
CA GLU A 33 37.97 -8.41 -6.37
C GLU A 33 37.05 -7.34 -6.95
N ILE A 34 36.93 -6.19 -6.32
CA ILE A 34 36.10 -5.05 -6.83
C ILE A 34 36.85 -4.28 -7.93
N TYR A 35 38.17 -4.28 -7.92
CA TYR A 35 39.00 -3.48 -8.86
C TYR A 35 39.71 -4.29 -9.93
N GLU A 36 39.82 -5.61 -9.80
CA GLU A 36 40.24 -6.52 -10.86
C GLU A 36 39.04 -6.96 -11.71
N ALA A 37 38.23 -5.98 -12.18
CA ALA A 37 37.25 -6.25 -13.21
C ALA A 37 37.98 -6.63 -14.48
N GLN A 38 38.00 -7.91 -14.79
CA GLN A 38 38.46 -8.41 -16.09
C GLN A 38 37.66 -7.76 -17.21
N PRO A 39 38.25 -7.59 -18.41
CA PRO A 39 37.57 -6.91 -19.50
C PRO A 39 36.22 -7.58 -19.79
N ILE A 40 35.14 -6.80 -19.67
CA ILE A 40 33.78 -7.20 -19.95
C ILE A 40 33.75 -7.80 -21.34
N THR A 41 33.54 -9.11 -21.45
CA THR A 41 33.32 -9.75 -22.74
C THR A 41 32.00 -9.25 -23.30
N SER A 42 32.03 -8.65 -24.47
CA SER A 42 30.80 -8.22 -25.14
C SER A 42 29.93 -9.43 -25.48
N ILE A 43 28.62 -9.33 -25.38
CA ILE A 43 27.66 -10.37 -25.80
C ILE A 43 27.88 -10.82 -27.25
N LYS A 44 28.52 -10.00 -28.08
CA LYS A 44 28.93 -10.31 -29.46
C LYS A 44 29.95 -11.44 -29.54
N SER A 45 30.58 -11.85 -28.44
CA SER A 45 31.48 -13.00 -28.41
C SER A 45 30.76 -14.34 -28.27
N TYR A 46 29.47 -14.33 -27.96
CA TYR A 46 28.64 -15.53 -27.83
C TYR A 46 28.14 -16.01 -29.18
N SER A 47 27.95 -17.33 -29.26
CA SER A 47 27.21 -17.92 -30.40
C SER A 47 25.72 -17.55 -30.31
N ASP A 48 25.05 -17.47 -31.44
CA ASP A 48 23.60 -17.23 -31.50
C ASP A 48 22.82 -18.21 -30.61
N GLN A 49 23.26 -19.48 -30.53
CA GLN A 49 22.67 -20.49 -29.64
C GLN A 49 22.75 -20.11 -28.17
N GLN A 50 23.90 -19.62 -27.69
CA GLN A 50 24.07 -19.20 -26.31
C GLN A 50 23.19 -17.97 -25.98
N VAL A 51 23.05 -17.05 -26.92
CA VAL A 51 22.17 -15.91 -26.74
C VAL A 51 20.69 -16.33 -26.67
N TRP A 52 20.28 -17.28 -27.53
CA TRP A 52 18.93 -17.86 -27.45
C TRP A 52 18.69 -18.61 -26.13
N HIS A 53 19.71 -19.28 -25.58
CA HIS A 53 19.59 -19.88 -24.24
C HIS A 53 19.42 -18.83 -23.13
N LEU A 54 20.15 -17.73 -23.17
CA LEU A 54 19.96 -16.63 -22.22
C LEU A 54 18.54 -16.03 -22.30
N LEU A 55 18.02 -15.85 -23.52
CA LEU A 55 16.65 -15.40 -23.73
C LEU A 55 15.63 -16.36 -23.12
N LYS A 56 15.84 -17.66 -23.29
CA LYS A 56 14.98 -18.71 -22.72
C LYS A 56 15.01 -18.71 -21.18
N ILE A 57 16.19 -18.60 -20.56
CA ILE A 57 16.36 -18.53 -19.10
C ILE A 57 15.62 -17.31 -18.54
N LEU A 58 15.67 -16.17 -19.22
CA LEU A 58 14.97 -14.95 -18.86
C LEU A 58 13.51 -14.93 -19.29
N LYS A 59 13.03 -15.98 -20.02
CA LYS A 59 11.65 -16.14 -20.53
C LYS A 59 11.22 -15.05 -21.53
N TYR A 60 12.15 -14.56 -22.36
CA TYR A 60 11.85 -13.63 -23.44
C TYR A 60 11.45 -14.39 -24.71
N ASP A 61 10.20 -14.84 -24.78
CA ASP A 61 9.66 -15.54 -25.95
C ASP A 61 9.26 -14.57 -27.10
N ASP A 62 9.28 -13.27 -26.82
CA ASP A 62 8.87 -12.20 -27.74
C ASP A 62 10.05 -11.49 -28.44
N VAL A 63 11.24 -12.08 -28.40
CA VAL A 63 12.43 -11.57 -29.10
C VAL A 63 12.67 -12.39 -30.38
N ASP A 64 12.38 -11.80 -31.55
CA ASP A 64 12.56 -12.46 -32.85
C ASP A 64 13.90 -12.12 -33.49
N ASN A 65 14.63 -11.11 -33.01
CA ASN A 65 15.87 -10.63 -33.63
C ASN A 65 16.95 -10.38 -32.56
N LEU A 66 18.11 -10.96 -32.74
CA LEU A 66 19.29 -10.82 -31.90
C LEU A 66 19.94 -9.42 -31.94
N ASP A 67 19.55 -8.55 -32.89
CA ASP A 67 20.03 -7.16 -32.94
C ASP A 67 19.32 -6.22 -31.94
N ASP A 68 18.22 -6.69 -31.30
CA ASP A 68 17.41 -5.87 -30.38
C ASP A 68 17.21 -6.63 -29.06
N LEU A 69 18.33 -6.90 -28.38
CA LEU A 69 18.34 -7.65 -27.13
C LEU A 69 17.95 -6.77 -25.93
N PRO A 70 17.21 -7.31 -24.96
CA PRO A 70 17.03 -6.67 -23.67
C PRO A 70 18.37 -6.46 -22.95
N GLY A 71 18.52 -5.33 -22.24
CA GLY A 71 19.76 -5.00 -21.54
C GLY A 71 20.16 -6.02 -20.46
N GLU A 72 19.19 -6.73 -19.90
CA GLU A 72 19.38 -7.83 -18.94
C GLU A 72 20.13 -9.02 -19.56
N VAL A 73 19.89 -9.31 -20.84
CA VAL A 73 20.57 -10.38 -21.57
C VAL A 73 22.04 -10.04 -21.73
N GLU A 74 22.34 -8.79 -22.08
CA GLU A 74 23.72 -8.31 -22.21
C GLU A 74 24.43 -8.33 -20.85
N PHE A 75 23.74 -7.88 -19.79
CA PHE A 75 24.28 -7.91 -18.44
C PHE A 75 24.62 -9.34 -17.97
N LEU A 76 23.73 -10.31 -18.16
CA LEU A 76 23.98 -11.69 -17.79
C LEU A 76 25.11 -12.31 -18.64
N GLY A 77 25.06 -12.09 -19.96
CA GLY A 77 26.04 -12.63 -20.88
C GLY A 77 27.47 -12.21 -20.53
N THR A 78 27.67 -10.95 -20.13
CA THR A 78 29.02 -10.47 -19.74
C THR A 78 29.55 -11.10 -18.46
N ARG A 79 28.70 -11.72 -17.62
CA ARG A 79 29.09 -12.20 -16.27
C ARG A 79 29.04 -13.72 -16.08
N VAL A 80 28.44 -14.47 -17.01
CA VAL A 80 28.34 -15.94 -16.89
C VAL A 80 29.72 -16.60 -16.77
N HIS A 81 30.78 -15.98 -17.33
CA HIS A 81 32.14 -16.50 -17.24
C HIS A 81 32.84 -16.23 -15.92
N GLU A 82 32.35 -15.30 -15.11
CA GLU A 82 32.96 -14.91 -13.84
C GLU A 82 32.68 -15.90 -12.70
N ILE A 83 31.74 -16.82 -12.89
CA ILE A 83 31.28 -17.74 -11.86
C ILE A 83 31.75 -19.19 -12.12
N THR A 84 32.13 -19.88 -11.05
CA THR A 84 32.51 -21.31 -11.10
C THR A 84 31.27 -22.20 -11.01
N ILE A 85 31.41 -23.46 -11.40
CA ILE A 85 30.31 -24.47 -11.28
C ILE A 85 29.98 -24.70 -9.80
N GLU A 86 31.02 -24.79 -8.94
CA GLU A 86 30.87 -25.06 -7.51
C GLU A 86 30.08 -23.93 -6.83
N GLU A 87 30.44 -22.66 -7.06
CA GLU A 87 29.76 -21.50 -6.58
C GLU A 87 28.31 -21.45 -7.08
N SER A 88 28.08 -21.78 -8.36
CA SER A 88 26.74 -21.82 -8.94
C SER A 88 25.83 -22.85 -8.26
N LEU A 89 26.37 -24.04 -7.94
CA LEU A 89 25.62 -25.08 -7.23
C LEU A 89 25.32 -24.69 -5.76
N GLU A 90 26.24 -23.97 -5.10
CA GLU A 90 25.98 -23.44 -3.76
C GLU A 90 24.87 -22.40 -3.77
N ILE A 91 24.87 -21.47 -4.73
CA ILE A 91 23.79 -20.49 -4.92
C ILE A 91 22.46 -21.18 -5.19
N MET A 92 22.42 -22.26 -5.98
CA MET A 92 21.17 -23.02 -6.21
C MET A 92 20.62 -23.65 -4.93
N LYS A 93 21.49 -24.22 -4.07
CA LYS A 93 21.09 -24.78 -2.78
C LYS A 93 20.51 -23.71 -1.87
N GLU A 94 21.17 -22.55 -1.79
CA GLU A 94 20.67 -21.41 -1.02
C GLU A 94 19.35 -20.88 -1.59
N ALA A 95 19.19 -20.85 -2.91
CA ALA A 95 17.98 -20.42 -3.57
C ALA A 95 16.77 -21.33 -3.27
N VAL A 96 16.97 -22.64 -3.26
CA VAL A 96 15.92 -23.61 -2.91
C VAL A 96 15.46 -23.40 -1.46
N GLU A 97 16.37 -23.23 -0.51
CA GLU A 97 16.03 -22.98 0.88
C GLU A 97 15.34 -21.60 1.06
N TYR A 98 15.88 -20.58 0.43
CA TYR A 98 15.39 -19.22 0.58
C TYR A 98 14.03 -19.02 -0.09
N HIS A 99 13.80 -19.55 -1.31
CA HIS A 99 12.57 -19.36 -2.07
C HIS A 99 11.51 -20.46 -1.83
N ASP A 100 11.66 -21.27 -0.81
CA ASP A 100 10.58 -22.20 -0.42
C ASP A 100 9.29 -21.43 -0.11
N ASN A 101 8.18 -21.90 -0.68
CA ASN A 101 6.86 -21.28 -0.56
C ASN A 101 6.79 -19.80 -1.01
N ASP A 102 7.59 -19.40 -1.99
CA ASP A 102 7.56 -18.06 -2.57
C ASP A 102 6.55 -17.97 -3.73
N PRO A 103 5.41 -17.26 -3.58
CA PRO A 103 4.38 -17.21 -4.62
C PRO A 103 4.79 -16.36 -5.83
N ASN A 104 5.84 -15.55 -5.73
CA ASN A 104 6.32 -14.67 -6.79
C ASN A 104 7.34 -15.37 -7.72
N ILE A 105 7.86 -16.55 -7.34
CA ILE A 105 8.67 -17.41 -8.19
C ILE A 105 7.74 -18.39 -8.93
N SER A 106 7.94 -18.57 -10.25
CA SER A 106 7.16 -19.56 -10.98
C SER A 106 7.55 -20.99 -10.59
N ALA A 107 6.57 -21.91 -10.64
CA ALA A 107 6.82 -23.31 -10.29
C ALA A 107 7.94 -23.93 -11.16
N GLU A 108 7.96 -23.60 -12.46
CA GLU A 108 8.98 -24.02 -13.41
C GLU A 108 10.38 -23.57 -12.99
N GLN A 109 10.54 -22.31 -12.61
CA GLN A 109 11.83 -21.77 -12.17
C GLN A 109 12.28 -22.37 -10.83
N TYR A 110 11.33 -22.63 -9.91
CA TYR A 110 11.66 -23.28 -8.65
C TYR A 110 12.04 -24.77 -8.84
N GLU A 111 11.40 -25.48 -9.77
CA GLU A 111 11.78 -26.84 -10.17
C GLU A 111 13.19 -26.89 -10.78
N GLU A 112 13.57 -25.88 -11.56
CA GLU A 112 14.95 -25.73 -12.07
C GLU A 112 15.97 -25.58 -10.93
N PHE A 113 15.65 -24.75 -9.92
CA PHE A 113 16.52 -24.63 -8.74
C PHE A 113 16.67 -25.96 -8.00
N ILE A 114 15.58 -26.71 -7.80
CA ILE A 114 15.61 -28.03 -7.17
C ILE A 114 16.46 -29.02 -8.01
N ARG A 115 16.26 -29.03 -9.33
CA ARG A 115 17.00 -29.91 -10.24
C ARG A 115 18.52 -29.73 -10.07
N TYR A 116 18.99 -28.50 -10.21
CA TYR A 116 20.42 -28.19 -10.09
C TYR A 116 20.97 -28.40 -8.67
N SER A 117 20.17 -28.14 -7.65
CA SER A 117 20.56 -28.34 -6.25
C SER A 117 20.71 -29.83 -5.87
N THR A 118 19.90 -30.74 -6.45
CA THR A 118 19.82 -32.16 -6.08
C THR A 118 20.58 -33.06 -7.04
N GLU A 119 20.48 -32.83 -8.33
CA GLU A 119 21.08 -33.69 -9.37
C GLU A 119 22.46 -33.18 -9.77
N GLY A 120 22.74 -31.88 -9.52
CA GLY A 120 23.97 -31.24 -9.97
C GLY A 120 23.94 -31.02 -11.48
N VAL A 121 25.12 -30.87 -12.08
CA VAL A 121 25.31 -30.73 -13.53
C VAL A 121 26.43 -31.60 -14.01
N ASP A 122 26.27 -32.19 -15.19
CA ASP A 122 27.36 -32.87 -15.86
C ASP A 122 28.36 -31.86 -16.43
N PRO A 123 29.63 -31.85 -15.96
CA PRO A 123 30.63 -30.88 -16.42
C PRO A 123 30.94 -30.98 -17.90
N GLU A 124 30.64 -32.14 -18.54
CA GLU A 124 30.84 -32.34 -19.99
C GLU A 124 29.67 -31.78 -20.83
N ASN A 125 28.51 -31.49 -20.22
CA ASN A 125 27.37 -30.87 -20.86
C ASN A 125 27.48 -29.34 -20.81
N GLU A 126 28.12 -28.74 -21.78
CA GLU A 126 28.36 -27.29 -21.86
C GLU A 126 27.05 -26.46 -21.76
N VAL A 127 25.93 -26.96 -22.27
CA VAL A 127 24.64 -26.30 -22.28
C VAL A 127 24.07 -26.21 -20.86
N ASP A 128 24.00 -27.32 -20.16
CA ASP A 128 23.51 -27.34 -18.75
C ASP A 128 24.42 -26.53 -17.83
N VAL A 129 25.74 -26.56 -18.03
CA VAL A 129 26.70 -25.74 -17.30
C VAL A 129 26.43 -24.25 -17.54
N PHE A 130 26.18 -23.86 -18.79
CA PHE A 130 25.90 -22.48 -19.14
C PHE A 130 24.56 -22.02 -18.54
N GLU A 131 23.50 -22.84 -18.59
CA GLU A 131 22.20 -22.55 -17.96
C GLU A 131 22.32 -22.39 -16.44
N LEU A 132 23.02 -23.32 -15.77
CA LEU A 132 23.29 -23.23 -14.33
C LEU A 132 23.99 -21.94 -13.96
N LYS A 133 25.06 -21.60 -14.68
CA LYS A 133 25.84 -20.37 -14.41
C LYS A 133 25.01 -19.11 -14.67
N ALA A 134 24.21 -19.07 -15.71
CA ALA A 134 23.33 -17.93 -16.02
C ALA A 134 22.27 -17.71 -14.94
N LEU A 135 21.64 -18.79 -14.45
CA LEU A 135 20.69 -18.72 -13.33
C LEU A 135 21.40 -18.27 -12.04
N ALA A 136 22.60 -18.79 -11.77
CA ALA A 136 23.36 -18.39 -10.59
C ALA A 136 23.76 -16.90 -10.62
N VAL A 137 24.19 -16.39 -11.78
CA VAL A 137 24.51 -14.97 -11.97
C VAL A 137 23.24 -14.11 -11.82
N LEU A 138 22.08 -14.55 -12.31
CA LEU A 138 20.82 -13.85 -12.14
C LEU A 138 20.49 -13.67 -10.65
N LEU A 139 20.64 -14.72 -9.86
CA LEU A 139 20.40 -14.69 -8.41
C LEU A 139 21.45 -13.89 -7.64
N ARG A 140 22.74 -14.01 -8.06
CA ARG A 140 23.85 -13.33 -7.39
C ARG A 140 23.90 -11.84 -7.67
N ASP A 141 23.66 -11.40 -8.91
CA ASP A 141 23.97 -10.03 -9.36
C ASP A 141 22.73 -9.20 -9.74
N HIS A 142 21.57 -9.82 -9.88
CA HIS A 142 20.32 -9.14 -10.18
C HIS A 142 19.19 -9.70 -9.31
N SER A 143 17.95 -9.71 -9.79
CA SER A 143 16.78 -10.21 -9.08
C SER A 143 16.11 -11.34 -9.86
N PRO A 144 15.65 -12.41 -9.18
CA PRO A 144 14.85 -13.45 -9.82
C PRO A 144 13.47 -12.96 -10.27
N TYR A 145 12.99 -11.84 -9.70
CA TYR A 145 11.66 -11.30 -9.95
C TYR A 145 11.64 -10.38 -11.18
N PRO A 146 10.87 -10.70 -12.23
CA PRO A 146 10.74 -9.83 -13.42
C PRO A 146 10.23 -8.43 -13.07
N GLU A 147 9.37 -8.31 -12.06
CA GLU A 147 8.83 -7.03 -11.57
C GLU A 147 9.95 -6.09 -11.10
N VAL A 148 10.92 -6.62 -10.39
CA VAL A 148 12.06 -5.83 -9.87
C VAL A 148 13.01 -5.49 -11.00
N ARG A 149 13.31 -6.45 -11.90
CA ARG A 149 14.17 -6.21 -13.09
C ARG A 149 13.61 -5.11 -13.98
N ALA A 150 12.31 -5.13 -14.22
CA ALA A 150 11.63 -4.13 -15.05
C ALA A 150 11.90 -2.67 -14.61
N VAL A 151 12.07 -2.44 -13.31
CA VAL A 151 12.15 -1.08 -12.74
C VAL A 151 13.52 -0.72 -12.18
N CYS A 152 14.27 -1.70 -11.65
CA CYS A 152 15.57 -1.47 -11.02
C CYS A 152 16.73 -1.77 -11.98
N PRO A 153 17.76 -0.91 -12.03
CA PRO A 153 19.01 -1.29 -12.67
C PRO A 153 19.75 -2.34 -11.84
N PRO A 154 20.73 -3.06 -12.41
CA PRO A 154 21.55 -3.99 -11.65
C PRO A 154 22.21 -3.30 -10.45
N PRO A 155 22.08 -3.86 -9.22
CA PRO A 155 22.48 -3.16 -7.99
C PRO A 155 23.97 -2.81 -7.90
N MET A 156 24.81 -3.55 -8.57
CA MET A 156 26.28 -3.33 -8.56
C MET A 156 26.70 -2.08 -9.33
N MET A 157 25.85 -1.53 -10.20
CA MET A 157 26.13 -0.28 -10.94
C MET A 157 25.90 0.98 -10.10
N ASP A 158 25.61 0.84 -8.82
CA ASP A 158 25.33 1.94 -7.93
C ASP A 158 26.60 2.73 -7.54
N ASP A 159 26.52 4.07 -7.57
CA ASP A 159 27.54 4.98 -7.08
C ASP A 159 27.13 5.61 -5.75
N PRO A 160 27.73 5.22 -4.62
CA PRO A 160 27.42 5.77 -3.30
C PRO A 160 27.91 7.21 -3.09
N THR A 161 28.72 7.76 -3.99
CA THR A 161 29.28 9.12 -3.86
C THR A 161 28.30 10.21 -4.30
N ILE A 162 27.25 9.85 -5.02
CA ILE A 162 26.23 10.79 -5.48
C ILE A 162 25.53 11.44 -4.27
N PRO A 163 25.55 12.78 -4.15
CA PRO A 163 24.92 13.47 -3.03
C PRO A 163 23.39 13.36 -3.10
N ILE A 164 22.77 13.04 -1.96
CA ILE A 164 21.32 12.85 -1.84
C ILE A 164 20.67 13.97 -1.03
N GLU A 165 21.23 14.29 0.14
CA GLU A 165 20.73 15.34 1.04
C GLU A 165 21.27 16.72 0.64
N THR A 166 20.70 17.31 -0.40
CA THR A 166 21.08 18.65 -0.88
C THR A 166 20.06 19.69 -0.44
N PHE A 167 20.47 20.97 -0.41
CA PHE A 167 19.55 22.06 -0.11
C PHE A 167 18.41 22.12 -1.13
N ARG A 168 18.72 21.99 -2.43
CA ARG A 168 17.74 22.00 -3.51
C ARG A 168 16.71 20.87 -3.38
N ALA A 169 17.13 19.69 -2.92
CA ALA A 169 16.25 18.55 -2.68
C ALA A 169 15.24 18.85 -1.57
N TYR A 170 15.69 19.33 -0.41
CA TYR A 170 14.81 19.73 0.68
C TYR A 170 13.90 20.90 0.33
N PHE A 171 14.41 21.88 -0.41
CA PHE A 171 13.64 23.05 -0.84
C PHE A 171 12.43 22.63 -1.68
N PHE A 172 12.64 21.82 -2.72
CA PHE A 172 11.55 21.32 -3.53
C PHE A 172 10.62 20.38 -2.77
N ALA A 173 11.20 19.54 -1.90
CA ALA A 173 10.40 18.64 -1.09
C ALA A 173 9.45 19.40 -0.15
N ILE A 174 9.88 20.46 0.51
CA ILE A 174 9.03 21.30 1.37
C ILE A 174 7.92 21.97 0.57
N ILE A 175 8.23 22.55 -0.58
CA ILE A 175 7.22 23.22 -1.44
C ILE A 175 6.14 22.21 -1.86
N TRP A 176 6.57 21.06 -2.38
CA TRP A 176 5.64 20.03 -2.84
C TRP A 176 4.88 19.37 -1.69
N MET A 177 5.51 19.20 -0.52
CA MET A 177 4.82 18.71 0.67
C MET A 177 3.72 19.67 1.11
N ILE A 178 3.99 20.99 1.19
CA ILE A 178 2.96 21.98 1.54
C ILE A 178 1.79 21.92 0.55
N PHE A 179 2.09 21.87 -0.73
CA PHE A 179 1.06 21.84 -1.77
C PHE A 179 0.29 20.51 -1.77
N ALA A 180 0.98 19.38 -1.79
CA ALA A 180 0.35 18.07 -1.89
C ALA A 180 -0.40 17.69 -0.61
N ALA A 181 0.17 17.90 0.57
CA ALA A 181 -0.50 17.62 1.84
C ALA A 181 -1.73 18.52 2.03
N GLY A 182 -1.61 19.83 1.78
CA GLY A 182 -2.73 20.76 1.89
C GLY A 182 -3.84 20.49 0.88
N PHE A 183 -3.49 20.16 -0.35
CA PHE A 183 -4.45 19.79 -1.38
C PHE A 183 -5.16 18.47 -1.04
N ASN A 184 -4.40 17.44 -0.68
CA ASN A 184 -4.96 16.13 -0.36
C ASN A 184 -5.87 16.21 0.87
N GLU A 185 -5.47 16.96 1.91
CA GLU A 185 -6.32 17.19 3.08
C GLU A 185 -7.64 17.87 2.71
N LEU A 186 -7.60 18.95 1.92
CA LEU A 186 -8.81 19.65 1.48
C LEU A 186 -9.73 18.73 0.68
N PHE A 187 -9.19 18.03 -0.32
CA PHE A 187 -10.00 17.22 -1.24
C PHE A 187 -10.37 15.83 -0.70
N SER A 188 -9.78 15.39 0.42
CA SER A 188 -10.21 14.16 1.11
C SER A 188 -11.63 14.27 1.67
N HIS A 189 -12.09 15.47 1.97
CA HIS A 189 -13.44 15.73 2.51
C HIS A 189 -14.53 15.85 1.43
N ARG A 190 -14.15 15.67 0.18
CA ARG A 190 -15.06 15.78 -0.96
C ARG A 190 -15.63 14.42 -1.37
N MET A 191 -16.90 14.38 -1.75
CA MET A 191 -17.50 13.20 -2.37
C MET A 191 -16.97 13.03 -3.79
N VAL A 192 -16.33 11.90 -4.04
CA VAL A 192 -15.28 11.54 -4.97
C VAL A 192 -14.02 12.35 -4.67
N THR A 193 -13.18 11.76 -3.84
CA THR A 193 -11.87 12.32 -3.44
C THR A 193 -10.94 12.50 -4.64
N ILE A 194 -10.14 13.57 -4.60
CA ILE A 194 -9.06 13.80 -5.56
C ILE A 194 -7.76 13.91 -4.78
N ALA A 195 -6.76 13.11 -5.10
CA ALA A 195 -5.49 13.13 -4.39
C ALA A 195 -4.30 13.24 -5.35
N ILE A 196 -3.39 14.16 -5.06
CA ILE A 196 -2.10 14.25 -5.75
C ILE A 196 -1.28 13.03 -5.36
N THR A 197 -0.70 12.38 -6.38
CA THR A 197 0.10 11.16 -6.22
C THR A 197 1.58 11.42 -6.49
N SER A 198 2.44 10.48 -6.05
CA SER A 198 3.90 10.55 -6.29
C SER A 198 4.25 10.72 -7.76
N SER A 199 3.46 10.13 -8.68
CA SER A 199 3.70 10.27 -10.12
C SER A 199 3.52 11.71 -10.61
N VAL A 200 2.52 12.44 -10.09
CA VAL A 200 2.35 13.86 -10.40
C VAL A 200 3.53 14.69 -9.88
N VAL A 201 3.92 14.45 -8.64
CA VAL A 201 5.05 15.14 -8.00
C VAL A 201 6.35 14.92 -8.80
N GLN A 202 6.67 13.67 -9.14
CA GLN A 202 7.88 13.34 -9.91
C GLN A 202 7.92 14.02 -11.29
N MET A 203 6.77 14.04 -11.98
CA MET A 203 6.66 14.68 -13.29
C MET A 203 7.04 16.17 -13.24
N PHE A 204 6.68 16.88 -12.16
CA PHE A 204 7.02 18.30 -11.99
C PHE A 204 8.41 18.51 -11.34
N LEU A 205 8.83 17.62 -10.45
CA LEU A 205 10.17 17.70 -9.84
C LEU A 205 11.29 17.64 -10.89
N TYR A 206 11.12 16.84 -11.94
CA TYR A 206 12.10 16.68 -12.99
C TYR A 206 12.49 18.00 -13.67
N PRO A 207 11.58 18.78 -14.28
CA PRO A 207 11.94 20.06 -14.89
C PRO A 207 12.37 21.12 -13.87
N MET A 208 11.80 21.10 -12.66
CA MET A 208 12.17 22.04 -11.59
C MET A 208 13.60 21.78 -11.10
N GLY A 209 13.94 20.52 -10.81
CA GLY A 209 15.27 20.14 -10.35
C GLY A 209 16.35 20.35 -11.42
N THR A 210 16.04 19.97 -12.67
CA THR A 210 16.95 20.16 -13.81
C THR A 210 17.16 21.66 -14.11
N GLY A 211 16.09 22.46 -14.05
CA GLY A 211 16.17 23.91 -14.20
C GLY A 211 16.99 24.56 -13.09
N TRP A 212 16.79 24.17 -11.83
CA TRP A 212 17.57 24.65 -10.70
C TRP A 212 19.06 24.32 -10.85
N ALA A 213 19.39 23.07 -11.19
CA ALA A 213 20.75 22.64 -11.41
C ALA A 213 21.48 23.47 -12.48
N LYS A 214 20.75 23.89 -13.55
CA LYS A 214 21.28 24.64 -14.68
C LYS A 214 21.40 26.14 -14.45
N TRP A 215 20.45 26.75 -13.74
CA TRP A 215 20.31 28.20 -13.68
C TRP A 215 20.70 28.85 -12.35
N VAL A 216 20.65 28.09 -11.24
CA VAL A 216 20.97 28.63 -9.93
C VAL A 216 22.47 28.51 -9.65
N PRO A 217 23.15 29.60 -9.25
CA PRO A 217 24.60 29.58 -8.99
C PRO A 217 24.93 28.76 -7.71
N CYS A 218 26.13 28.17 -7.68
CA CYS A 218 26.64 27.38 -6.58
C CYS A 218 27.10 28.22 -5.37
N TRP A 219 26.30 29.19 -4.95
CA TRP A 219 26.60 30.03 -3.78
C TRP A 219 26.45 29.21 -2.50
N GLY A 220 27.45 29.32 -1.63
CA GLY A 220 27.43 28.59 -0.38
C GLY A 220 28.44 29.10 0.62
N PHE A 221 28.31 28.65 1.85
CA PHE A 221 29.21 28.98 2.96
C PHE A 221 29.58 27.69 3.71
N ASN A 222 30.76 27.70 4.33
CA ASN A 222 31.25 26.55 5.08
C ASN A 222 30.99 26.75 6.58
N VAL A 223 30.31 25.77 7.21
CA VAL A 223 30.08 25.70 8.66
C VAL A 223 30.64 24.41 9.20
N ARG A 224 31.60 24.52 10.13
CA ARG A 224 32.23 23.35 10.79
C ARG A 224 32.73 22.27 9.78
N GLY A 225 33.37 22.72 8.68
CA GLY A 225 33.88 21.84 7.64
C GLY A 225 32.85 21.25 6.67
N LYS A 226 31.56 21.53 6.83
CA LYS A 226 30.51 21.18 5.85
C LYS A 226 30.13 22.39 5.01
N ARG A 227 30.09 22.20 3.70
CA ARG A 227 29.66 23.22 2.74
C ARG A 227 28.13 23.20 2.60
N PHE A 228 27.50 24.29 3.00
CA PHE A 228 26.07 24.54 2.73
C PHE A 228 25.97 25.44 1.50
N ALA A 229 25.44 24.91 0.42
CA ALA A 229 25.31 25.63 -0.85
C ALA A 229 23.89 25.56 -1.36
N LEU A 230 23.42 26.64 -2.01
CA LEU A 230 22.10 26.70 -2.67
C LEU A 230 21.99 25.69 -3.82
N ASN A 231 23.09 25.50 -4.53
CA ASN A 231 23.23 24.54 -5.61
C ASN A 231 24.59 23.84 -5.50
N ILE A 232 24.70 22.67 -6.04
CA ILE A 232 25.93 21.89 -6.15
C ILE A 232 26.33 21.80 -7.63
N ASP A 233 27.63 21.67 -7.89
CA ASP A 233 28.17 21.55 -9.24
C ASP A 233 27.96 20.12 -9.76
N SER A 234 26.68 19.71 -9.86
CA SER A 234 26.28 18.43 -10.42
C SER A 234 24.88 18.56 -11.04
N PRO A 235 24.54 17.76 -12.05
CA PRO A 235 23.21 17.72 -12.60
C PRO A 235 22.20 17.28 -11.53
N TRP A 236 20.91 17.41 -11.80
CA TRP A 236 19.84 16.81 -11.00
C TRP A 236 19.85 15.31 -11.21
N THR A 237 20.01 14.53 -10.12
CA THR A 237 20.20 13.09 -10.18
C THR A 237 18.91 12.33 -9.90
N ASP A 238 18.87 11.06 -10.34
CA ASP A 238 17.81 10.11 -10.05
C ASP A 238 17.65 9.85 -8.54
N LYS A 239 18.76 9.79 -7.80
CA LYS A 239 18.78 9.64 -6.34
C LYS A 239 18.20 10.85 -5.61
N GLU A 240 18.55 12.07 -6.04
CA GLU A 240 17.96 13.29 -5.46
C GLU A 240 16.46 13.35 -5.71
N GLN A 241 16.00 13.07 -6.94
CA GLN A 241 14.57 13.05 -7.26
C GLN A 241 13.84 11.98 -6.49
N MET A 242 14.40 10.77 -6.39
CA MET A 242 13.79 9.70 -5.63
C MET A 242 13.73 10.04 -4.15
N PHE A 243 14.80 10.61 -3.58
CA PHE A 243 14.81 11.08 -2.21
C PHE A 243 13.69 12.10 -1.95
N CYS A 244 13.55 13.13 -2.80
CA CYS A 244 12.46 14.11 -2.70
C CYS A 244 11.09 13.41 -2.73
N THR A 245 10.90 12.51 -3.69
CA THR A 245 9.62 11.78 -3.83
C THR A 245 9.28 10.98 -2.58
N LEU A 246 10.25 10.24 -2.03
CA LEU A 246 10.04 9.37 -0.86
C LEU A 246 9.78 10.16 0.43
N ILE A 247 10.43 11.31 0.62
CA ILE A 247 10.16 12.13 1.82
C ILE A 247 8.84 12.88 1.73
N ILE A 248 8.35 13.18 0.52
CA ILE A 248 7.03 13.79 0.32
C ILE A 248 5.92 12.73 0.44
N SER A 249 6.15 11.52 -0.05
CA SER A 249 5.12 10.47 -0.14
C SER A 249 4.52 10.10 1.21
N ILE A 250 5.28 10.19 2.30
CA ILE A 250 4.78 9.97 3.66
C ILE A 250 3.67 10.97 4.06
N CYS A 251 3.66 12.13 3.42
CA CYS A 251 2.69 13.21 3.66
C CYS A 251 1.51 13.19 2.70
N MET A 252 1.47 12.26 1.74
CA MET A 252 0.43 12.19 0.72
C MET A 252 -0.71 11.26 1.08
N GLY A 253 -0.51 10.37 2.05
CA GLY A 253 -1.54 9.50 2.60
C GLY A 253 -2.58 10.26 3.42
N THR A 254 -3.64 9.57 3.82
CA THR A 254 -4.72 10.13 4.64
C THR A 254 -4.20 10.58 5.99
N PHE A 255 -4.42 11.83 6.35
CA PHE A 255 -4.14 12.37 7.68
C PHE A 255 -5.27 11.95 8.63
N TYR A 256 -5.15 10.77 9.22
CA TYR A 256 -6.24 10.11 9.94
C TYR A 256 -6.74 10.91 11.17
N THR A 257 -5.91 11.77 11.74
CA THR A 257 -6.29 12.65 12.84
C THR A 257 -7.41 13.62 12.44
N SER A 258 -7.53 13.98 11.15
CA SER A 258 -8.60 14.86 10.66
C SER A 258 -9.98 14.27 10.92
N TYR A 259 -10.14 12.94 10.78
CA TYR A 259 -11.41 12.27 11.08
C TYR A 259 -11.83 12.46 12.53
N ASN A 260 -10.87 12.34 13.44
CA ASN A 260 -11.12 12.54 14.88
C ASN A 260 -11.47 13.99 15.19
N ILE A 261 -10.67 14.94 14.72
CA ILE A 261 -10.84 16.38 14.99
C ILE A 261 -12.16 16.89 14.40
N LEU A 262 -12.45 16.57 13.15
CA LEU A 262 -13.67 17.02 12.47
C LEU A 262 -14.92 16.38 13.09
N THR A 263 -14.87 15.11 13.46
CA THR A 263 -15.98 14.46 14.17
C THR A 263 -16.26 15.15 15.50
N GLN A 264 -15.23 15.48 16.27
CA GLN A 264 -15.38 16.22 17.53
C GLN A 264 -15.97 17.62 17.32
N LYS A 265 -15.51 18.35 16.30
CA LYS A 265 -15.96 19.72 16.06
C LYS A 265 -17.36 19.80 15.46
N ILE A 266 -17.66 18.95 14.47
CA ILE A 266 -18.86 19.05 13.64
C ILE A 266 -20.04 18.28 14.26
N TYR A 267 -19.80 17.02 14.63
CA TYR A 267 -20.89 16.15 15.11
C TYR A 267 -21.05 16.17 16.63
N TYR A 268 -19.95 16.25 17.36
CA TYR A 268 -20.02 16.36 18.83
C TYR A 268 -20.02 17.80 19.35
N GLY A 269 -19.89 18.79 18.47
CA GLY A 269 -19.95 20.21 18.86
C GLY A 269 -18.88 20.63 19.88
N SER A 270 -17.82 19.84 20.04
CA SER A 270 -16.80 20.06 21.06
C SER A 270 -15.86 21.19 20.66
N LYS A 271 -15.51 22.05 21.61
CA LYS A 271 -14.48 23.08 21.43
C LYS A 271 -13.10 22.43 21.52
N VAL A 272 -12.50 22.14 20.39
CA VAL A 272 -11.20 21.49 20.28
C VAL A 272 -10.10 22.53 20.12
N SER A 273 -9.25 22.71 21.15
CA SER A 273 -8.14 23.68 21.11
C SER A 273 -7.06 23.26 20.09
N PHE A 274 -6.36 24.23 19.48
CA PHE A 274 -5.25 23.95 18.58
C PHE A 274 -4.14 23.13 19.25
N ASN A 275 -3.87 23.40 20.52
CA ASN A 275 -2.87 22.69 21.31
C ASN A 275 -3.20 21.18 21.40
N TYR A 276 -4.44 20.83 21.69
CA TYR A 276 -4.89 19.43 21.69
C TYR A 276 -4.79 18.80 20.29
N GLN A 277 -5.25 19.52 19.25
CA GLN A 277 -5.16 19.03 17.87
C GLN A 277 -3.71 18.71 17.48
N PHE A 278 -2.77 19.57 17.85
CA PHE A 278 -1.35 19.42 17.54
C PHE A 278 -0.74 18.19 18.23
N TRP A 279 -0.91 18.08 19.56
CA TRP A 279 -0.33 16.97 20.31
C TRP A 279 -0.95 15.62 19.93
N LEU A 280 -2.25 15.56 19.72
CA LEU A 280 -2.93 14.36 19.24
C LEU A 280 -2.41 13.95 17.87
N SER A 281 -2.26 14.89 16.94
CA SER A 281 -1.75 14.63 15.60
C SER A 281 -0.31 14.14 15.61
N LEU A 282 0.53 14.76 16.45
CA LEU A 282 1.92 14.35 16.62
C LEU A 282 2.00 12.90 17.10
N CYS A 283 1.22 12.54 18.11
CA CYS A 283 1.22 11.18 18.64
C CYS A 283 0.74 10.17 17.61
N ILE A 284 -0.38 10.43 16.92
CA ILE A 284 -0.96 9.51 15.94
C ILE A 284 -0.04 9.33 14.73
N GLN A 285 0.62 10.39 14.25
CA GLN A 285 1.50 10.32 13.09
C GLN A 285 2.84 9.64 13.39
N PHE A 286 3.43 9.88 14.56
CA PHE A 286 4.79 9.41 14.83
C PHE A 286 4.87 8.04 15.50
N LEU A 287 3.79 7.53 16.08
CA LEU A 287 3.80 6.24 16.76
C LEU A 287 4.15 5.10 15.78
N GLY A 288 3.65 5.15 14.54
CA GLY A 288 3.96 4.17 13.50
C GLY A 288 5.44 4.13 13.10
N PHE A 289 6.15 5.27 13.12
CA PHE A 289 7.59 5.30 12.82
C PHE A 289 8.41 4.46 13.79
N GLY A 290 8.02 4.43 15.07
CA GLY A 290 8.69 3.59 16.06
C GLY A 290 8.59 2.11 15.74
N PHE A 291 7.43 1.66 15.24
CA PHE A 291 7.20 0.27 14.84
C PHE A 291 7.90 -0.12 13.53
N ALA A 292 8.14 0.83 12.65
CA ALA A 292 8.81 0.57 11.38
C ALA A 292 10.23 0.02 11.53
N GLY A 293 10.93 0.38 12.61
CA GLY A 293 12.25 -0.18 12.95
C GLY A 293 12.24 -1.70 13.08
N ILE A 294 11.12 -2.25 13.55
CA ILE A 294 10.89 -3.68 13.69
C ILE A 294 10.60 -4.30 12.33
N LEU A 295 9.63 -3.73 11.62
CA LEU A 295 9.12 -4.25 10.36
C LEU A 295 10.19 -4.34 9.28
N ARG A 296 11.17 -3.42 9.26
CA ARG A 296 12.18 -3.37 8.19
C ARG A 296 12.92 -4.70 8.01
N ARG A 297 13.14 -5.46 9.08
CA ARG A 297 13.82 -6.77 9.05
C ARG A 297 13.01 -7.83 8.33
N PHE A 298 11.67 -7.71 8.32
CA PHE A 298 10.76 -8.69 7.72
C PHE A 298 10.29 -8.30 6.32
N VAL A 299 10.19 -7.00 6.02
CA VAL A 299 9.53 -6.54 4.80
C VAL A 299 10.38 -5.59 3.95
N VAL A 300 11.57 -5.20 4.38
CA VAL A 300 12.48 -4.35 3.59
C VAL A 300 13.64 -5.16 3.07
N TYR A 301 14.40 -5.80 3.94
CA TYR A 301 15.63 -6.50 3.56
C TYR A 301 15.37 -7.81 2.80
N PRO A 302 14.39 -8.65 3.14
CA PRO A 302 14.15 -9.87 2.41
C PRO A 302 13.80 -9.61 0.94
N ALA A 303 14.41 -10.38 0.01
CA ALA A 303 14.13 -10.27 -1.42
C ALA A 303 12.68 -10.64 -1.77
N LYS A 304 12.06 -11.59 -1.02
CA LYS A 304 10.64 -11.97 -1.18
C LYS A 304 9.65 -10.81 -1.00
N ALA A 305 10.04 -9.76 -0.26
CA ALA A 305 9.24 -8.56 -0.06
C ALA A 305 9.38 -7.62 -1.27
N VAL A 306 8.65 -7.88 -2.32
CA VAL A 306 8.75 -7.19 -3.63
C VAL A 306 8.09 -5.80 -3.63
N TRP A 307 6.99 -5.61 -2.88
CA TRP A 307 6.16 -4.39 -2.87
C TRP A 307 5.65 -4.01 -4.26
N PRO A 308 4.93 -4.88 -4.96
CA PRO A 308 4.61 -4.73 -6.37
C PRO A 308 3.85 -3.44 -6.69
N THR A 309 2.94 -3.00 -5.82
CA THR A 309 2.11 -1.80 -6.01
C THR A 309 2.88 -0.48 -5.95
N SER A 310 4.10 -0.48 -5.42
CA SER A 310 4.94 0.72 -5.26
C SER A 310 5.99 0.89 -6.37
N LEU A 311 6.21 -0.12 -7.21
CA LEU A 311 7.29 -0.16 -8.19
C LEU A 311 7.14 0.87 -9.32
N SER A 312 5.93 1.32 -9.63
CA SER A 312 5.70 2.37 -10.64
C SER A 312 6.40 3.69 -10.34
N THR A 313 6.64 3.99 -9.05
CA THR A 313 7.39 5.16 -8.61
C THR A 313 8.86 5.11 -9.07
N ILE A 314 9.49 3.94 -9.00
CA ILE A 314 10.85 3.71 -9.48
C ILE A 314 10.89 3.78 -11.01
N ALA A 315 9.93 3.11 -11.67
CA ALA A 315 9.83 3.10 -13.12
C ALA A 315 9.74 4.51 -13.71
N LEU A 316 8.93 5.37 -13.11
CA LEU A 316 8.80 6.76 -13.55
C LEU A 316 10.09 7.56 -13.32
N ASN A 317 10.72 7.40 -12.16
CA ASN A 317 11.99 8.06 -11.87
C ASN A 317 13.04 7.73 -12.92
N ARG A 318 13.16 6.45 -13.25
CA ARG A 318 14.07 5.96 -14.29
C ARG A 318 13.69 6.48 -15.68
N ALA A 319 12.40 6.48 -16.03
CA ALA A 319 11.92 6.96 -17.32
C ALA A 319 12.24 8.44 -17.58
N LEU A 320 12.26 9.27 -16.52
CA LEU A 320 12.52 10.70 -16.62
C LEU A 320 14.01 11.04 -16.64
N LEU A 321 14.87 10.29 -15.95
CA LEU A 321 16.25 10.69 -15.66
C LEU A 321 17.31 9.78 -16.26
N THR A 322 16.98 8.51 -16.56
CA THR A 322 17.95 7.56 -17.13
C THR A 322 17.82 7.56 -18.65
N PRO A 323 18.86 8.00 -19.40
CA PRO A 323 18.85 7.90 -20.84
C PRO A 323 18.79 6.44 -21.28
N GLU A 324 17.98 6.14 -22.29
CA GLU A 324 17.96 4.84 -22.96
C GLU A 324 18.92 4.84 -24.15
N ASP A 325 19.39 3.64 -24.53
CA ASP A 325 20.21 3.45 -25.72
C ASP A 325 19.45 3.95 -26.97
N PRO A 326 20.03 4.88 -27.75
CA PRO A 326 19.40 5.39 -28.96
C PRO A 326 19.13 4.31 -30.04
N ASN A 327 19.83 3.18 -29.96
CA ASN A 327 19.69 2.09 -30.95
C ASN A 327 18.51 1.15 -30.64
N LEU A 328 17.91 1.23 -29.43
CA LEU A 328 16.75 0.42 -29.08
C LEU A 328 15.55 0.80 -29.96
N LYS A 329 14.95 -0.19 -30.59
CA LYS A 329 13.73 -0.01 -31.39
C LYS A 329 12.52 0.31 -30.51
N GLY A 330 11.61 1.14 -31.01
CA GLY A 330 10.37 1.51 -30.36
C GLY A 330 10.43 2.83 -29.62
N LEU A 331 9.39 3.12 -28.83
CA LEU A 331 9.31 4.35 -28.03
C LEU A 331 10.27 4.26 -26.84
N THR A 332 10.91 5.36 -26.49
CA THR A 332 11.62 5.46 -25.22
C THR A 332 10.63 5.45 -24.06
N ARG A 333 11.06 5.05 -22.84
CA ARG A 333 10.21 5.11 -21.65
C ARG A 333 9.68 6.53 -21.40
N TYR A 334 10.49 7.54 -21.67
CA TYR A 334 10.11 8.94 -21.59
C TYR A 334 8.96 9.28 -22.56
N GLN A 335 9.09 8.91 -23.84
CA GLN A 335 8.06 9.14 -24.85
C GLN A 335 6.77 8.36 -24.54
N ALA A 336 6.89 7.10 -24.11
CA ALA A 336 5.77 6.26 -23.71
C ALA A 336 5.00 6.88 -22.53
N PHE A 337 5.73 7.41 -21.53
CA PHE A 337 5.11 8.11 -20.41
C PHE A 337 4.27 9.30 -20.86
N PHE A 338 4.83 10.22 -21.64
CA PHE A 338 4.08 11.43 -22.02
C PHE A 338 2.95 11.15 -23.01
N LEU A 339 3.09 10.13 -23.87
CA LEU A 339 2.01 9.70 -24.74
C LEU A 339 0.85 9.10 -23.94
N ALA A 340 1.13 8.20 -23.02
CA ALA A 340 0.13 7.57 -22.14
C ALA A 340 -0.52 8.59 -21.19
N PHE A 341 0.27 9.51 -20.63
CA PHE A 341 -0.20 10.63 -19.82
C PHE A 341 -1.18 11.52 -20.59
N GLY A 342 -0.79 11.96 -21.81
CA GLY A 342 -1.64 12.80 -22.66
C GLY A 342 -2.94 12.10 -23.07
N PHE A 343 -2.86 10.80 -23.41
CA PHE A 343 -4.04 9.98 -23.65
C PHE A 343 -5.00 10.00 -22.45
N MET A 344 -4.50 9.68 -21.24
CA MET A 344 -5.33 9.62 -20.05
C MET A 344 -5.89 10.98 -19.63
N LEU A 345 -5.10 12.05 -19.81
CA LEU A 345 -5.54 13.42 -19.53
C LEU A 345 -6.80 13.80 -20.33
N VAL A 346 -6.89 13.36 -21.59
CA VAL A 346 -8.06 13.59 -22.45
C VAL A 346 -9.16 12.56 -22.17
N TYR A 347 -8.80 11.27 -22.05
CA TYR A 347 -9.76 10.20 -21.88
C TYR A 347 -10.62 10.36 -20.62
N THR A 348 -10.06 10.83 -19.52
CA THR A 348 -10.77 10.99 -18.23
C THR A 348 -12.00 11.92 -18.35
N TRP A 349 -12.02 12.85 -19.30
CA TRP A 349 -13.18 13.71 -19.51
C TRP A 349 -14.44 12.93 -19.95
N PHE A 350 -14.27 11.81 -20.63
CA PHE A 350 -15.41 11.01 -21.09
C PHE A 350 -16.16 10.38 -19.90
N PRO A 351 -15.59 9.48 -19.10
CA PRO A 351 -16.30 8.85 -18.00
C PRO A 351 -16.68 9.83 -16.88
N SER A 352 -15.90 10.92 -16.69
CA SER A 352 -16.13 11.83 -15.56
C SER A 352 -17.14 12.93 -15.86
N PHE A 353 -17.40 13.28 -17.12
CA PHE A 353 -18.26 14.41 -17.47
C PHE A 353 -19.06 14.23 -18.76
N ILE A 354 -18.42 13.82 -19.87
CA ILE A 354 -19.04 13.81 -21.19
C ILE A 354 -19.97 12.61 -21.36
N PHE A 355 -19.56 11.43 -20.87
CA PHE A 355 -20.25 10.15 -21.06
C PHE A 355 -20.15 9.28 -19.81
N GLN A 356 -20.92 9.61 -18.78
CA GLN A 356 -20.84 8.97 -17.47
C GLN A 356 -21.25 7.48 -17.48
N ALA A 357 -22.00 7.05 -18.48
CA ALA A 357 -22.30 5.64 -18.67
C ALA A 357 -21.06 4.75 -18.86
N LEU A 358 -19.88 5.31 -19.21
CA LEU A 358 -18.64 4.57 -19.24
C LEU A 358 -18.09 4.27 -17.83
N SER A 359 -18.41 5.12 -16.84
CA SER A 359 -18.01 4.88 -15.45
C SER A 359 -18.89 3.80 -14.79
N THR A 360 -20.21 3.87 -15.02
CA THR A 360 -21.18 2.91 -14.51
C THR A 360 -21.89 2.22 -15.68
N PHE A 361 -21.24 1.18 -16.23
CA PHE A 361 -21.70 0.52 -17.44
C PHE A 361 -22.71 -0.59 -17.14
N ASN A 362 -23.94 -0.22 -16.73
CA ASN A 362 -25.02 -1.13 -16.31
C ASN A 362 -25.85 -1.62 -17.52
N TRP A 363 -25.22 -1.99 -18.61
CA TRP A 363 -25.91 -2.31 -19.87
C TRP A 363 -27.04 -3.33 -19.73
N MET A 364 -26.96 -4.27 -18.79
CA MET A 364 -28.03 -5.26 -18.54
C MET A 364 -29.30 -4.59 -18.04
N THR A 365 -29.20 -3.64 -17.10
CA THR A 365 -30.36 -2.91 -16.57
C THR A 365 -30.94 -1.93 -17.58
N TRP A 366 -30.15 -1.45 -18.56
CA TRP A 366 -30.63 -0.57 -19.62
C TRP A 366 -31.57 -1.30 -20.60
N ILE A 367 -31.35 -2.62 -20.81
CA ILE A 367 -32.22 -3.46 -21.65
C ILE A 367 -33.58 -3.66 -20.99
N ALA A 368 -33.61 -3.84 -19.66
CA ALA A 368 -34.82 -4.10 -18.91
C ALA A 368 -34.90 -3.24 -17.63
N PRO A 369 -35.10 -1.91 -17.75
CA PRO A 369 -34.99 -0.96 -16.63
C PRO A 369 -36.01 -1.19 -15.52
N ASN A 370 -37.16 -1.80 -15.83
CA ASN A 370 -38.22 -2.10 -14.87
C ASN A 370 -38.12 -3.49 -14.21
N ASN A 371 -37.06 -4.26 -14.56
CA ASN A 371 -36.89 -5.58 -13.97
C ASN A 371 -36.11 -5.50 -12.65
N TRP A 372 -36.85 -5.48 -11.57
CA TRP A 372 -36.35 -5.38 -10.22
C TRP A 372 -35.30 -6.49 -9.88
N LYS A 373 -35.56 -7.76 -10.23
CA LYS A 373 -34.64 -8.86 -9.95
C LYS A 373 -33.33 -8.71 -10.69
N LEU A 374 -33.39 -8.27 -11.94
CA LEU A 374 -32.20 -7.99 -12.73
C LEU A 374 -31.39 -6.84 -12.12
N ALA A 375 -32.04 -5.75 -11.77
CA ALA A 375 -31.42 -4.58 -11.12
C ALA A 375 -30.75 -4.96 -9.79
N THR A 376 -31.38 -5.77 -8.96
CA THR A 376 -30.84 -6.22 -7.68
C THR A 376 -29.54 -7.03 -7.85
N ILE A 377 -29.42 -7.84 -8.90
CA ILE A 377 -28.27 -8.75 -9.12
C ILE A 377 -27.19 -8.08 -9.96
N THR A 378 -27.56 -7.41 -11.05
CA THR A 378 -26.58 -6.88 -12.02
C THR A 378 -26.38 -5.38 -11.92
N GLY A 379 -27.24 -4.69 -11.20
CA GLY A 379 -27.20 -3.23 -11.02
C GLY A 379 -25.92 -2.78 -10.33
N GLY A 380 -25.39 -1.67 -10.79
CA GLY A 380 -24.15 -1.10 -10.25
C GLY A 380 -24.37 0.06 -9.29
N VAL A 381 -25.61 0.61 -9.21
CA VAL A 381 -25.94 1.73 -8.32
C VAL A 381 -26.50 1.22 -7.00
N SER A 382 -27.50 0.35 -7.03
CA SER A 382 -28.15 -0.20 -5.83
C SER A 382 -28.07 -1.72 -5.72
N GLY A 383 -27.70 -2.41 -6.81
CA GLY A 383 -27.53 -3.86 -6.85
C GLY A 383 -26.14 -4.31 -6.38
N VAL A 384 -25.91 -5.62 -6.43
CA VAL A 384 -24.64 -6.22 -6.03
C VAL A 384 -23.57 -6.18 -7.13
N GLY A 385 -23.94 -5.80 -8.37
CA GLY A 385 -23.00 -5.50 -9.46
C GLY A 385 -22.39 -6.71 -10.17
N ILE A 386 -23.10 -7.83 -10.29
CA ILE A 386 -22.64 -8.97 -11.11
C ILE A 386 -22.76 -8.61 -12.59
N ASN A 387 -21.71 -8.07 -13.14
CA ASN A 387 -21.64 -7.62 -14.52
C ASN A 387 -20.23 -7.90 -15.09
N PRO A 388 -20.11 -8.64 -16.22
CA PRO A 388 -18.81 -8.97 -16.80
C PRO A 388 -18.09 -7.75 -17.38
N ILE A 389 -18.80 -6.73 -17.84
CA ILE A 389 -18.25 -5.47 -18.34
C ILE A 389 -18.92 -4.33 -17.58
N ALA A 390 -18.32 -3.91 -16.47
CA ALA A 390 -18.97 -3.04 -15.52
C ALA A 390 -18.51 -1.57 -15.60
N SER A 391 -17.31 -1.31 -16.05
CA SER A 391 -16.76 0.06 -16.15
C SER A 391 -15.59 0.12 -17.13
N PHE A 392 -15.47 1.28 -17.80
CA PHE A 392 -14.31 1.68 -18.61
C PHE A 392 -13.56 2.86 -17.96
N ASP A 393 -13.98 3.30 -16.78
CA ASP A 393 -13.37 4.41 -16.07
C ASP A 393 -12.07 3.97 -15.38
N TRP A 394 -10.97 4.66 -15.72
CA TRP A 394 -9.68 4.38 -15.09
C TRP A 394 -9.68 4.68 -13.59
N ALA A 395 -10.54 5.57 -13.11
CA ALA A 395 -10.73 5.79 -11.68
C ALA A 395 -11.26 4.55 -10.94
N VAL A 396 -12.02 3.70 -11.65
CA VAL A 396 -12.53 2.41 -11.13
C VAL A 396 -11.51 1.29 -11.35
N ILE A 397 -10.88 1.23 -12.52
CA ILE A 397 -9.88 0.20 -12.88
C ILE A 397 -8.65 0.33 -11.98
N GLY A 398 -8.10 1.54 -11.89
CA GLY A 398 -6.96 1.86 -11.03
C GLY A 398 -5.61 1.31 -11.52
N SER A 399 -4.55 2.04 -11.25
CA SER A 399 -3.18 1.66 -11.67
C SER A 399 -2.66 0.41 -10.97
N THR A 400 -3.20 0.08 -9.80
CA THR A 400 -2.86 -1.15 -9.05
C THR A 400 -3.15 -2.42 -9.84
N SER A 401 -4.14 -2.40 -10.75
CA SER A 401 -4.47 -3.51 -11.64
C SER A 401 -3.33 -3.89 -12.61
N LEU A 402 -2.46 -2.93 -12.96
CA LEU A 402 -1.27 -3.17 -13.77
C LEU A 402 -0.07 -3.68 -12.96
N MET A 403 -0.11 -3.57 -11.64
CA MET A 403 1.05 -3.82 -10.77
C MET A 403 0.86 -5.03 -9.84
N MET A 404 -0.37 -5.28 -9.42
CA MET A 404 -0.68 -6.37 -8.48
C MET A 404 -0.49 -7.74 -9.15
N PRO A 405 0.18 -8.71 -8.52
CA PRO A 405 0.34 -10.05 -9.08
C PRO A 405 -1.00 -10.71 -9.44
N TRP A 406 -1.05 -11.41 -10.57
CA TRP A 406 -2.29 -12.06 -11.04
C TRP A 406 -2.90 -13.00 -10.01
N PHE A 407 -2.09 -13.83 -9.34
CA PHE A 407 -2.59 -14.77 -8.34
C PHE A 407 -3.30 -14.05 -7.16
N SER A 408 -2.77 -12.88 -6.75
CA SER A 408 -3.37 -12.07 -5.69
C SER A 408 -4.72 -11.50 -6.10
N GLN A 409 -4.77 -10.87 -7.29
CA GLN A 409 -6.01 -10.26 -7.81
C GLN A 409 -7.09 -11.31 -8.07
N ALA A 410 -6.74 -12.45 -8.66
CA ALA A 410 -7.68 -13.53 -8.95
C ALA A 410 -8.22 -14.18 -7.67
N THR A 411 -7.36 -14.44 -6.69
CA THR A 411 -7.76 -15.02 -5.40
C THR A 411 -8.65 -14.05 -4.62
N GLN A 412 -8.31 -12.76 -4.61
CA GLN A 412 -9.12 -11.73 -3.98
C GLN A 412 -10.50 -11.62 -4.64
N TYR A 413 -10.55 -11.63 -5.97
CA TYR A 413 -11.82 -11.59 -6.71
C TYR A 413 -12.69 -12.83 -6.46
N ALA A 414 -12.10 -14.01 -6.34
CA ALA A 414 -12.85 -15.22 -6.00
C ALA A 414 -13.52 -15.10 -4.62
N GLY A 415 -12.84 -14.51 -3.64
CA GLY A 415 -13.45 -14.17 -2.34
C GLY A 415 -14.58 -13.15 -2.46
N SER A 416 -14.35 -12.10 -3.27
CA SER A 416 -15.37 -11.07 -3.55
C SER A 416 -16.62 -11.64 -4.20
N PHE A 417 -16.45 -12.56 -5.13
CA PHE A 417 -17.57 -13.23 -5.78
C PHE A 417 -18.36 -14.11 -4.80
N LEU A 418 -17.68 -14.88 -3.95
CA LEU A 418 -18.34 -15.73 -2.96
C LEU A 418 -19.15 -14.91 -1.95
N VAL A 419 -18.61 -13.81 -1.44
CA VAL A 419 -19.33 -12.97 -0.45
C VAL A 419 -20.59 -12.36 -1.06
N ILE A 420 -20.57 -12.01 -2.34
CA ILE A 420 -21.75 -11.51 -3.05
C ILE A 420 -22.83 -12.61 -3.17
N LEU A 421 -22.44 -13.86 -3.44
CA LEU A 421 -23.41 -14.99 -3.43
C LEU A 421 -24.03 -15.19 -2.05
N ILE A 422 -23.25 -15.07 -0.98
CA ILE A 422 -23.77 -15.14 0.40
C ILE A 422 -24.71 -13.97 0.67
N CYS A 423 -24.38 -12.76 0.22
CA CYS A 423 -25.24 -11.58 0.34
C CYS A 423 -26.60 -11.80 -0.35
N ILE A 424 -26.60 -12.32 -1.59
CA ILE A 424 -27.80 -12.66 -2.35
C ILE A 424 -28.63 -13.70 -1.59
N ALA A 425 -28.01 -14.76 -1.07
CA ALA A 425 -28.69 -15.80 -0.29
C ALA A 425 -29.34 -15.21 0.98
N CYS A 426 -28.64 -14.42 1.76
CA CYS A 426 -29.18 -13.75 2.94
C CYS A 426 -30.37 -12.83 2.60
N TYR A 427 -30.29 -12.10 1.50
CA TYR A 427 -31.34 -11.19 1.08
C TYR A 427 -32.61 -11.91 0.65
N PHE A 428 -32.51 -12.89 -0.24
CA PHE A 428 -33.70 -13.61 -0.75
C PHE A 428 -34.31 -14.56 0.28
N THR A 429 -33.56 -15.02 1.27
CA THR A 429 -34.09 -15.82 2.39
C THR A 429 -34.68 -14.96 3.52
N ASN A 430 -34.61 -13.64 3.42
CA ASN A 430 -34.96 -12.70 4.49
C ASN A 430 -34.23 -12.96 5.81
N TYR A 431 -32.95 -13.38 5.73
CA TYR A 431 -32.17 -13.63 6.93
C TYR A 431 -32.01 -12.33 7.74
N GLN A 432 -32.37 -12.35 9.03
CA GLN A 432 -32.32 -11.19 9.93
C GLN A 432 -33.04 -9.94 9.40
N ASN A 433 -34.15 -10.14 8.70
CA ASN A 433 -35.01 -9.08 8.13
C ASN A 433 -34.38 -8.24 7.03
N THR A 434 -33.29 -8.71 6.40
CA THR A 434 -32.54 -7.97 5.36
C THR A 434 -33.37 -7.69 4.11
N SER A 435 -34.46 -8.45 3.83
CA SER A 435 -35.33 -8.22 2.66
C SER A 435 -36.17 -6.94 2.71
N TYR A 436 -36.30 -6.32 3.89
CA TYR A 436 -37.03 -5.05 4.05
C TYR A 436 -36.15 -3.83 3.77
N LEU A 437 -34.86 -4.03 3.51
CA LEU A 437 -33.84 -2.99 3.32
C LEU A 437 -33.27 -3.09 1.90
N PRO A 438 -32.60 -2.05 1.37
CA PRO A 438 -31.83 -2.19 0.14
C PRO A 438 -30.77 -3.29 0.29
N ILE A 439 -30.56 -4.12 -0.75
CA ILE A 439 -29.66 -5.27 -0.67
C ILE A 439 -28.21 -4.86 -0.33
N TYR A 440 -27.75 -3.75 -0.91
CA TYR A 440 -26.36 -3.33 -0.84
C TYR A 440 -26.23 -1.84 -0.49
N SER A 441 -26.33 -1.51 0.78
CA SER A 441 -26.26 -0.15 1.30
C SER A 441 -25.36 -0.06 2.54
N ASN A 442 -24.56 0.99 2.63
CA ASN A 442 -23.72 1.30 3.80
C ASN A 442 -24.49 2.04 4.90
N SER A 443 -25.72 2.47 4.63
CA SER A 443 -26.55 3.14 5.63
C SER A 443 -27.05 2.17 6.70
N LEU A 444 -27.27 2.71 7.90
CA LEU A 444 -28.03 2.06 8.96
C LEU A 444 -29.51 2.38 8.79
N PHE A 445 -30.37 1.48 9.19
CA PHE A 445 -31.82 1.62 9.03
C PHE A 445 -32.57 1.39 10.34
N THR A 446 -33.73 2.03 10.47
CA THR A 446 -34.71 1.77 11.54
C THR A 446 -35.54 0.53 11.24
N ASN A 447 -36.35 0.07 12.19
CA ASN A 447 -37.31 -0.99 11.97
C ASN A 447 -38.50 -0.60 11.03
N GLN A 448 -38.54 0.67 10.58
CA GLN A 448 -39.41 1.19 9.55
C GLN A 448 -38.72 1.37 8.19
N ALA A 449 -37.50 0.85 8.04
CA ALA A 449 -36.63 1.02 6.86
C ALA A 449 -36.24 2.46 6.51
N GLU A 450 -36.39 3.38 7.45
CA GLU A 450 -35.86 4.74 7.30
C GLU A 450 -34.36 4.78 7.65
N VAL A 451 -33.65 5.76 7.10
CA VAL A 451 -32.23 5.95 7.44
C VAL A 451 -32.09 6.28 8.94
N TYR A 452 -31.26 5.50 9.62
CA TYR A 452 -31.05 5.59 11.06
C TYR A 452 -30.25 6.85 11.42
N LYS A 453 -30.78 7.65 12.33
CA LYS A 453 -30.12 8.85 12.86
C LYS A 453 -29.53 8.54 14.22
N VAL A 454 -28.20 8.37 14.27
CA VAL A 454 -27.48 7.96 15.49
C VAL A 454 -27.51 9.00 16.62
N ASP A 455 -27.73 10.26 16.31
CA ASP A 455 -27.88 11.35 17.26
C ASP A 455 -29.11 11.16 18.19
N LYS A 456 -30.15 10.47 17.71
CA LYS A 456 -31.40 10.25 18.47
C LYS A 456 -31.26 9.32 19.67
N ILE A 457 -30.16 8.58 19.76
CA ILE A 457 -29.90 7.63 20.86
C ILE A 457 -28.83 8.12 21.82
N LEU A 458 -28.47 9.39 21.74
CA LEU A 458 -27.45 10.02 22.60
C LEU A 458 -28.10 11.04 23.54
N THR A 459 -27.55 11.14 24.74
CA THR A 459 -27.83 12.23 25.68
C THR A 459 -27.20 13.54 25.23
N ALA A 460 -27.52 14.66 25.88
CA ALA A 460 -26.86 15.94 25.64
C ALA A 460 -25.33 15.91 25.88
N ASP A 461 -24.85 15.00 26.73
CA ASP A 461 -23.43 14.77 26.99
C ASP A 461 -22.80 13.71 26.05
N TYR A 462 -23.49 13.40 24.95
CA TYR A 462 -23.06 12.40 23.93
C TYR A 462 -22.81 10.99 24.48
N LYS A 463 -23.48 10.62 25.56
CA LYS A 463 -23.50 9.25 26.07
C LYS A 463 -24.73 8.50 25.55
N PHE A 464 -24.66 7.18 25.50
CA PHE A 464 -25.77 6.34 25.10
C PHE A 464 -26.98 6.49 26.03
N ASP A 465 -28.18 6.78 25.45
CA ASP A 465 -29.46 6.87 26.13
C ASP A 465 -30.32 5.64 25.78
N ASN A 466 -30.50 4.75 26.78
CA ASN A 466 -31.30 3.55 26.59
C ASN A 466 -32.79 3.84 26.44
N ASP A 467 -33.33 4.86 27.07
CA ASP A 467 -34.74 5.19 26.96
C ASP A 467 -35.09 5.79 25.61
N ALA A 468 -34.22 6.63 25.07
CA ALA A 468 -34.30 7.13 23.72
C ALA A 468 -34.18 6.00 22.69
N TYR A 469 -33.24 5.07 22.89
CA TYR A 469 -33.07 3.87 22.08
C TYR A 469 -34.34 3.01 22.05
N GLN A 470 -34.95 2.73 23.20
CA GLN A 470 -36.19 1.94 23.31
C GLN A 470 -37.40 2.61 22.63
N LYS A 471 -37.39 3.92 22.54
CA LYS A 471 -38.47 4.68 21.84
C LYS A 471 -38.19 4.79 20.34
N TYR A 472 -36.94 4.76 19.89
CA TYR A 472 -36.58 5.04 18.52
C TYR A 472 -36.49 3.76 17.68
N SER A 473 -35.42 3.01 17.72
CA SER A 473 -35.22 1.74 17.00
C SER A 473 -33.85 1.14 17.27
N PRO A 474 -33.67 -0.18 17.17
CA PRO A 474 -32.38 -0.77 16.92
C PRO A 474 -31.84 -0.40 15.53
N PRO A 475 -30.51 -0.31 15.34
CA PRO A 475 -29.91 -0.14 14.01
C PRO A 475 -29.92 -1.45 13.24
N PHE A 476 -30.46 -1.43 12.03
CA PHE A 476 -30.47 -2.59 11.13
C PHE A 476 -29.50 -2.40 9.97
N TYR A 477 -28.82 -3.47 9.58
CA TYR A 477 -27.86 -3.53 8.48
C TYR A 477 -28.51 -4.10 7.22
N SER A 478 -28.11 -3.56 6.06
CA SER A 478 -28.37 -4.20 4.77
C SER A 478 -27.72 -5.59 4.71
N ALA A 479 -28.15 -6.44 3.78
CA ALA A 479 -27.53 -7.76 3.60
C ALA A 479 -26.02 -7.66 3.32
N GLY A 480 -25.63 -6.73 2.42
CA GLY A 480 -24.21 -6.49 2.12
C GLY A 480 -23.40 -6.06 3.33
N ASN A 481 -23.95 -5.17 4.16
CA ASN A 481 -23.28 -4.67 5.35
C ASN A 481 -23.13 -5.76 6.43
N LEU A 482 -24.17 -6.54 6.67
CA LEU A 482 -24.14 -7.64 7.64
C LEU A 482 -23.10 -8.71 7.28
N VAL A 483 -23.08 -9.12 6.00
CA VAL A 483 -22.11 -10.13 5.52
C VAL A 483 -20.69 -9.58 5.52
N CYS A 484 -20.50 -8.30 5.18
CA CYS A 484 -19.21 -7.62 5.25
C CYS A 484 -18.65 -7.61 6.69
N TYR A 485 -19.43 -7.20 7.68
CA TYR A 485 -19.01 -7.25 9.10
C TYR A 485 -18.71 -8.67 9.55
N GLY A 486 -19.52 -9.66 9.19
CA GLY A 486 -19.26 -11.07 9.49
C GLY A 486 -17.92 -11.54 8.91
N SER A 487 -17.63 -11.18 7.68
CA SER A 487 -16.36 -11.49 7.00
C SER A 487 -15.16 -10.83 7.69
N PHE A 488 -15.26 -9.55 8.05
CA PHE A 488 -14.21 -8.86 8.81
C PHE A 488 -13.92 -9.55 10.13
N ILE A 489 -14.97 -9.87 10.90
CA ILE A 489 -14.83 -10.53 12.20
C ILE A 489 -14.14 -11.90 12.06
N ALA A 490 -14.46 -12.65 11.01
CA ALA A 490 -13.86 -13.96 10.77
C ALA A 490 -12.40 -13.87 10.29
N THR A 491 -12.03 -12.80 9.55
CA THR A 491 -10.71 -12.68 8.94
C THR A 491 -9.57 -12.54 9.95
N TYR A 492 -9.76 -11.80 11.04
CA TYR A 492 -8.70 -11.58 12.02
C TYR A 492 -8.26 -12.87 12.76
N PRO A 493 -9.15 -13.63 13.38
CA PRO A 493 -8.77 -14.89 14.02
C PRO A 493 -8.27 -15.92 13.01
N PHE A 494 -8.83 -15.93 11.80
CA PHE A 494 -8.33 -16.76 10.72
C PHE A 494 -6.87 -16.47 10.41
N MET A 495 -6.55 -15.20 10.15
CA MET A 495 -5.23 -14.77 9.73
C MET A 495 -4.16 -15.14 10.77
N ILE A 496 -4.39 -14.80 12.04
CA ILE A 496 -3.45 -15.15 13.11
C ILE A 496 -3.25 -16.65 13.21
N THR A 497 -4.35 -17.43 13.20
CA THR A 497 -4.28 -18.88 13.33
C THR A 497 -3.56 -19.53 12.15
N TYR A 498 -3.86 -19.06 10.94
CA TYR A 498 -3.22 -19.55 9.72
C TYR A 498 -1.72 -19.29 9.72
N TYR A 499 -1.28 -18.06 9.98
CA TYR A 499 0.14 -17.74 10.00
C TYR A 499 0.88 -18.37 11.17
N LEU A 500 0.27 -18.54 12.35
CA LEU A 500 0.88 -19.27 13.44
C LEU A 500 1.12 -20.75 13.09
N ILE A 501 0.26 -21.36 12.26
CA ILE A 501 0.46 -22.75 11.82
C ILE A 501 1.51 -22.84 10.71
N MET A 502 1.47 -21.91 9.72
CA MET A 502 2.36 -21.94 8.57
C MET A 502 3.78 -21.47 8.92
N ASP A 503 3.89 -20.32 9.59
CA ASP A 503 5.15 -19.60 9.79
C ASP A 503 5.54 -19.47 11.28
N HIS A 504 5.17 -20.45 12.11
CA HIS A 504 5.42 -20.41 13.56
C HIS A 504 6.89 -20.19 13.92
N THR A 505 7.82 -20.70 13.11
CA THR A 505 9.26 -20.53 13.31
C THR A 505 9.69 -19.08 13.14
N MET A 506 9.16 -18.39 12.15
CA MET A 506 9.42 -16.97 11.90
C MET A 506 8.84 -16.11 13.03
N PHE A 507 7.58 -16.38 13.44
CA PHE A 507 7.00 -15.68 14.57
C PHE A 507 7.78 -15.92 15.87
N TYR A 508 8.13 -17.17 16.15
CA TYR A 508 8.95 -17.50 17.31
C TYR A 508 10.31 -16.81 17.27
N ALA A 509 10.99 -16.80 16.13
CA ALA A 509 12.28 -16.13 15.96
C ALA A 509 12.13 -14.60 16.18
N ALA A 510 11.10 -13.97 15.59
CA ALA A 510 10.84 -12.55 15.75
C ALA A 510 10.57 -12.18 17.22
N PHE A 511 9.66 -12.89 17.90
CA PHE A 511 9.37 -12.62 19.31
C PHE A 511 10.57 -12.95 20.22
N LYS A 512 11.28 -14.05 19.95
CA LYS A 512 12.50 -14.40 20.69
C LYS A 512 13.56 -13.31 20.57
N GLU A 513 13.84 -12.83 19.37
CA GLU A 513 14.81 -11.76 19.15
C GLU A 513 14.40 -10.49 19.93
N TYR A 514 13.12 -10.16 19.98
CA TYR A 514 12.62 -9.07 20.81
C TYR A 514 12.88 -9.24 22.28
N PHE A 515 12.46 -10.39 22.82
CA PHE A 515 12.63 -10.65 24.25
C PHE A 515 14.12 -10.75 24.61
N VAL A 516 14.94 -11.33 23.73
CA VAL A 516 16.40 -11.39 23.93
C VAL A 516 17.00 -9.99 23.89
N THR A 517 16.63 -9.16 22.92
CA THR A 517 17.12 -7.77 22.81
C THR A 517 16.74 -6.98 24.06
N ILE A 518 15.47 -7.04 24.50
CA ILE A 518 15.02 -6.37 25.73
C ILE A 518 15.74 -6.90 26.97
N TRP A 519 15.96 -8.20 27.03
CA TRP A 519 16.69 -8.84 28.16
C TRP A 519 18.16 -8.47 28.18
N GLU A 520 18.78 -8.38 27.01
CA GLU A 520 20.20 -7.97 26.84
C GLU A 520 20.41 -6.49 27.17
N LEU A 521 19.39 -5.64 27.06
CA LEU A 521 19.45 -4.24 27.52
C LEU A 521 19.84 -4.07 29.00
N ARG A 522 19.80 -5.13 29.79
CA ARG A 522 20.33 -5.15 31.15
C ARG A 522 21.89 -5.13 31.19
N LYS A 523 22.54 -5.49 30.07
CA LYS A 523 24.00 -5.53 29.97
C LYS A 523 24.51 -4.23 29.39
N LYS A 524 25.58 -3.69 29.96
CA LYS A 524 26.23 -2.44 29.47
C LYS A 524 26.75 -2.58 28.04
N GLU A 525 27.15 -3.77 27.65
CA GLU A 525 27.64 -4.10 26.30
C GLU A 525 26.53 -3.97 25.25
N ALA A 526 25.30 -4.32 25.57
CA ALA A 526 24.14 -4.17 24.69
C ALA A 526 23.81 -2.69 24.41
N TRP A 527 23.98 -1.81 25.41
CA TRP A 527 23.84 -0.37 25.19
C TRP A 527 24.90 0.18 24.24
N VAL A 528 26.12 -0.36 24.32
CA VAL A 528 27.21 0.03 23.40
C VAL A 528 26.91 -0.49 21.99
N SER A 529 26.39 -1.71 21.84
CA SER A 529 26.04 -2.28 20.53
C SER A 529 24.83 -1.58 19.90
N LEU A 530 23.83 -1.17 20.69
CA LEU A 530 22.71 -0.35 20.20
C LEU A 530 23.15 1.03 19.73
N TRP A 531 24.19 1.58 20.34
CA TRP A 531 24.76 2.88 20.00
C TRP A 531 25.71 2.83 18.81
N ASN A 532 26.46 1.74 18.72
CA ASN A 532 27.36 1.49 17.60
C ASN A 532 26.53 0.95 16.41
N ASP A 533 26.74 1.58 15.35
CA ASP A 533 26.12 1.42 14.07
C ASP A 533 26.40 0.04 13.45
N ASP A 534 25.41 -0.81 13.40
CA ASP A 534 25.64 -2.16 12.91
C ASP A 534 25.14 -2.33 11.47
N ALA A 535 26.09 -2.28 10.54
CA ALA A 535 25.97 -2.88 9.21
C ALA A 535 25.60 -4.38 9.26
N ARG A 536 25.75 -5.03 10.42
CA ARG A 536 25.53 -6.47 10.64
C ARG A 536 24.13 -6.98 10.33
N VAL A 537 23.09 -6.13 10.35
CA VAL A 537 21.73 -6.56 9.97
C VAL A 537 21.66 -6.91 8.49
N LEU A 538 22.35 -6.17 7.62
CA LEU A 538 22.39 -6.43 6.18
C LEU A 538 23.27 -7.62 5.82
N ASP A 539 24.27 -7.97 6.65
CA ASP A 539 25.17 -9.10 6.42
C ASP A 539 24.44 -10.46 6.44
N GLN A 540 23.24 -10.50 7.02
CA GLN A 540 22.37 -11.69 7.03
C GLN A 540 21.65 -11.93 5.69
N PHE A 541 21.61 -10.91 4.82
CA PHE A 541 20.89 -10.95 3.55
C PHE A 541 21.90 -10.98 2.40
N LYS A 542 21.92 -12.08 1.67
CA LYS A 542 22.86 -12.33 0.56
C LYS A 542 22.39 -11.79 -0.79
N ASP A 543 21.18 -11.25 -0.88
CA ASP A 543 20.62 -10.72 -2.12
C ASP A 543 21.42 -9.50 -2.62
N PRO A 544 21.51 -9.28 -3.94
CA PRO A 544 22.35 -8.24 -4.53
C PRO A 544 21.96 -6.82 -4.11
N HIS A 545 20.68 -6.57 -3.87
CA HIS A 545 20.24 -5.25 -3.40
C HIS A 545 20.71 -4.96 -1.98
N SER A 546 20.66 -5.93 -1.07
CA SER A 546 21.15 -5.79 0.31
C SER A 546 22.68 -5.65 0.35
N ARG A 547 23.42 -6.40 -0.47
CA ARG A 547 24.87 -6.23 -0.61
C ARG A 547 25.26 -4.83 -1.08
N ALA A 548 24.55 -4.27 -2.06
CA ALA A 548 24.80 -2.91 -2.51
C ALA A 548 24.45 -1.87 -1.44
N MET A 549 23.36 -2.10 -0.66
CA MET A 549 22.97 -1.22 0.44
C MET A 549 23.92 -1.28 1.65
N ALA A 550 24.66 -2.35 1.84
CA ALA A 550 25.68 -2.43 2.89
C ALA A 550 26.77 -1.34 2.80
N ARG A 551 26.93 -0.70 1.62
CA ARG A 551 27.79 0.47 1.42
C ARG A 551 27.27 1.75 2.11
N TYR A 552 25.99 1.78 2.49
CA TYR A 552 25.34 2.92 3.14
C TYR A 552 25.16 2.68 4.62
N ARG A 553 25.29 3.74 5.42
CA ARG A 553 25.06 3.66 6.86
C ARG A 553 23.57 3.45 7.14
N GLU A 554 23.25 2.35 7.83
CA GLU A 554 21.91 2.02 8.25
C GLU A 554 21.42 2.89 9.42
N VAL A 555 20.11 3.02 9.59
CA VAL A 555 19.52 3.71 10.74
C VAL A 555 19.65 2.83 11.98
N PRO A 556 20.31 3.30 13.05
CA PRO A 556 20.40 2.52 14.28
C PRO A 556 19.03 2.25 14.90
N ASP A 557 18.84 1.07 15.48
CA ASP A 557 17.55 0.68 16.08
C ASP A 557 17.12 1.64 17.20
N TRP A 558 18.06 2.26 17.90
CA TRP A 558 17.74 3.19 18.98
C TRP A 558 17.05 4.47 18.49
N TRP A 559 17.19 4.87 17.22
CA TRP A 559 16.44 6.01 16.67
C TRP A 559 14.94 5.70 16.67
N TYR A 560 14.56 4.54 16.16
CA TYR A 560 13.17 4.10 16.12
C TYR A 560 12.59 3.92 17.55
N PHE A 561 13.38 3.30 18.40
CA PHE A 561 12.99 3.05 19.78
C PHE A 561 12.84 4.35 20.60
N SER A 562 13.71 5.32 20.38
CA SER A 562 13.60 6.64 21.00
C SER A 562 12.33 7.37 20.56
N VAL A 563 12.01 7.34 19.26
CA VAL A 563 10.76 7.91 18.74
C VAL A 563 9.56 7.25 19.41
N LEU A 564 9.55 5.91 19.47
CA LEU A 564 8.47 5.14 20.07
C LEU A 564 8.23 5.54 21.53
N ILE A 565 9.28 5.55 22.36
CA ILE A 565 9.16 5.87 23.79
C ILE A 565 8.69 7.32 23.98
N VAL A 566 9.33 8.27 23.29
CA VAL A 566 9.01 9.70 23.42
C VAL A 566 7.54 9.94 23.03
N VAL A 567 7.11 9.33 21.93
CA VAL A 567 5.73 9.50 21.45
C VAL A 567 4.72 8.84 22.38
N ILE A 568 5.01 7.67 22.96
CA ILE A 568 4.13 7.03 23.96
C ILE A 568 3.99 7.95 25.19
N ILE A 569 5.08 8.52 25.68
CA ILE A 569 5.03 9.45 26.83
C ILE A 569 4.16 10.65 26.51
N ILE A 570 4.35 11.27 25.33
CA ILE A 570 3.54 12.41 24.89
C ILE A 570 2.07 12.01 24.73
N ALA A 571 1.78 10.80 24.20
CA ALA A 571 0.42 10.31 24.03
C ALA A 571 -0.29 10.14 25.40
N VAL A 572 0.39 9.59 26.39
CA VAL A 572 -0.15 9.47 27.77
C VAL A 572 -0.44 10.84 28.35
N ILE A 573 0.51 11.79 28.23
CA ILE A 573 0.31 13.17 28.71
C ILE A 573 -0.87 13.83 27.98
N THR A 574 -0.97 13.66 26.67
CA THR A 574 -2.07 14.24 25.86
C THR A 574 -3.44 13.70 26.29
N ILE A 575 -3.54 12.39 26.54
CA ILE A 575 -4.80 11.77 26.96
C ILE A 575 -5.24 12.28 28.33
N GLU A 576 -4.32 12.41 29.27
CA GLU A 576 -4.62 12.86 30.65
C GLU A 576 -4.87 14.35 30.75
N GLU A 577 -4.00 15.19 30.14
CA GLU A 577 -4.07 16.66 30.25
C GLU A 577 -5.34 17.23 29.60
N PHE A 578 -5.76 16.72 28.47
CA PHE A 578 -6.94 17.22 27.75
C PHE A 578 -8.26 16.53 28.16
N HIS A 579 -8.27 15.76 29.23
CA HIS A 579 -9.46 15.12 29.81
C HIS A 579 -10.35 14.44 28.76
N THR A 580 -9.72 13.62 27.91
CA THR A 580 -10.39 12.97 26.78
C THR A 580 -11.37 11.86 27.19
N ASN A 581 -11.51 11.58 28.51
CA ASN A 581 -12.21 10.43 29.07
C ASN A 581 -11.70 9.08 28.54
N THR A 582 -10.48 9.05 28.03
CA THR A 582 -9.85 7.87 27.45
C THR A 582 -8.88 7.28 28.48
N PRO A 583 -9.08 6.06 28.96
CA PRO A 583 -8.16 5.47 29.93
C PRO A 583 -6.84 5.09 29.27
N VAL A 584 -5.73 5.36 29.97
CA VAL A 584 -4.36 5.09 29.46
C VAL A 584 -4.12 3.62 29.13
N TRP A 585 -4.71 2.68 29.88
CA TRP A 585 -4.59 1.26 29.57
C TRP A 585 -5.12 0.89 28.17
N ALA A 586 -6.13 1.61 27.67
CA ALA A 586 -6.69 1.38 26.34
C ALA A 586 -5.68 1.73 25.23
N LEU A 587 -4.85 2.76 25.42
CA LEU A 587 -3.73 3.07 24.53
C LEU A 587 -2.73 1.90 24.46
N PHE A 588 -2.30 1.39 25.62
CA PHE A 588 -1.37 0.26 25.67
C PHE A 588 -1.95 -1.02 25.07
N MET A 589 -3.24 -1.26 25.27
CA MET A 589 -3.95 -2.38 24.65
C MET A 589 -3.98 -2.27 23.13
N SER A 590 -4.24 -1.06 22.60
CA SER A 590 -4.20 -0.78 21.16
C SER A 590 -2.80 -0.97 20.56
N ILE A 591 -1.76 -0.51 21.27
CA ILE A 591 -0.35 -0.76 20.91
C ILE A 591 -0.05 -2.27 20.90
N GLY A 592 -0.55 -3.01 21.89
CA GLY A 592 -0.39 -4.46 21.99
C GLY A 592 -1.01 -5.22 20.81
N PHE A 593 -2.20 -4.82 20.35
CA PHE A 593 -2.80 -5.41 19.14
C PHE A 593 -1.97 -5.15 17.90
N ASN A 594 -1.49 -3.93 17.72
CA ASN A 594 -0.60 -3.61 16.60
C ASN A 594 0.67 -4.47 16.65
N PHE A 595 1.26 -4.66 17.82
CA PHE A 595 2.45 -5.49 17.98
C PHE A 595 2.24 -6.94 17.49
N VAL A 596 1.04 -7.50 17.68
CA VAL A 596 0.72 -8.87 17.24
C VAL A 596 0.42 -8.95 15.75
N PHE A 597 -0.35 -8.00 15.22
CA PHE A 597 -0.88 -8.08 13.86
C PHE A 597 0.02 -7.43 12.81
N LEU A 598 0.87 -6.49 13.19
CA LEU A 598 1.63 -5.65 12.26
C LEU A 598 2.56 -6.45 11.34
N ILE A 599 3.28 -7.46 11.88
CA ILE A 599 4.21 -8.28 11.09
C ILE A 599 3.47 -9.08 10.00
N PRO A 600 2.44 -9.89 10.31
CA PRO A 600 1.73 -10.63 9.28
C PRO A 600 1.00 -9.74 8.25
N LEU A 601 0.50 -8.58 8.65
CA LEU A 601 -0.12 -7.61 7.74
C LEU A 601 0.90 -7.04 6.77
N ALA A 602 2.03 -6.57 7.27
CA ALA A 602 3.09 -6.01 6.45
C ALA A 602 3.70 -7.05 5.48
N ILE A 603 3.87 -8.31 5.90
CA ILE A 603 4.34 -9.38 5.02
C ILE A 603 3.31 -9.65 3.91
N LEU A 604 2.01 -9.71 4.25
CA LEU A 604 0.95 -9.89 3.26
C LEU A 604 1.03 -8.78 2.19
N GLN A 605 1.12 -7.53 2.61
CA GLN A 605 1.19 -6.39 1.69
C GLN A 605 2.48 -6.40 0.87
N ALA A 606 3.63 -6.65 1.49
CA ALA A 606 4.93 -6.65 0.83
C ALA A 606 5.08 -7.74 -0.24
N THR A 607 4.45 -8.91 -0.04
CA THR A 607 4.56 -10.05 -0.95
C THR A 607 3.47 -10.10 -2.01
N THR A 608 2.26 -9.63 -1.69
CA THR A 608 1.07 -9.83 -2.53
C THR A 608 0.44 -8.54 -3.02
N GLY A 609 0.81 -7.38 -2.44
CA GLY A 609 0.18 -6.08 -2.71
C GLY A 609 -1.20 -5.90 -2.06
N VAL A 610 -1.69 -6.87 -1.28
CA VAL A 610 -2.98 -6.80 -0.59
C VAL A 610 -2.78 -6.23 0.81
N SER A 611 -3.51 -5.18 1.16
CA SER A 611 -3.49 -4.56 2.49
C SER A 611 -4.76 -4.89 3.29
N LEU A 612 -4.60 -4.99 4.60
CA LEU A 612 -5.69 -5.14 5.56
C LEU A 612 -5.40 -4.28 6.80
N GLY A 613 -6.33 -3.42 7.19
CA GLY A 613 -6.17 -2.54 8.35
C GLY A 613 -6.84 -3.09 9.62
N LEU A 614 -6.39 -2.60 10.78
CA LEU A 614 -6.87 -3.02 12.10
C LEU A 614 -8.05 -2.20 12.64
N ASN A 615 -8.59 -1.27 11.86
CA ASN A 615 -9.61 -0.31 12.31
C ASN A 615 -10.82 -0.99 12.99
N LEU A 616 -11.44 -1.97 12.33
CA LEU A 616 -12.63 -2.65 12.84
C LEU A 616 -12.31 -3.58 14.02
N LEU A 617 -11.15 -4.23 14.02
CA LEU A 617 -10.72 -5.06 15.16
C LEU A 617 -10.64 -4.24 16.44
N ILE A 618 -10.00 -3.08 16.35
CA ILE A 618 -9.83 -2.18 17.50
C ILE A 618 -11.18 -1.61 17.94
N GLU A 619 -12.03 -1.21 17.00
CA GLU A 619 -13.39 -0.75 17.33
C GLU A 619 -14.20 -1.80 18.10
N MET A 620 -14.19 -3.03 17.64
CA MET A 620 -14.96 -4.09 18.30
C MET A 620 -14.44 -4.40 19.69
N ILE A 621 -13.14 -4.62 19.84
CA ILE A 621 -12.53 -5.00 21.11
C ILE A 621 -12.65 -3.86 22.11
N MET A 622 -12.36 -2.64 21.69
CA MET A 622 -12.46 -1.46 22.55
C MET A 622 -13.90 -1.09 22.86
N GLY A 623 -14.84 -1.36 21.95
CA GLY A 623 -16.27 -1.21 22.23
C GLY A 623 -16.78 -2.12 23.35
N TYR A 624 -16.22 -3.36 23.48
CA TYR A 624 -16.47 -4.20 24.65
C TYR A 624 -15.81 -3.64 25.91
N ALA A 625 -14.64 -3.09 25.80
CA ALA A 625 -13.82 -2.62 26.90
C ALA A 625 -14.22 -1.22 27.43
N LEU A 626 -14.79 -0.38 26.59
CA LEU A 626 -15.18 1.01 26.88
C LEU A 626 -16.67 1.25 26.54
N PRO A 627 -17.61 0.51 27.14
CA PRO A 627 -19.01 0.62 26.81
C PRO A 627 -19.58 2.01 27.16
N GLY A 628 -20.37 2.58 26.26
CA GLY A 628 -21.06 3.85 26.44
C GLY A 628 -20.20 5.10 26.29
N ASN A 629 -18.95 4.98 25.81
CA ASN A 629 -18.03 6.11 25.60
C ASN A 629 -17.55 6.20 24.14
N PRO A 630 -18.34 6.76 23.24
CA PRO A 630 -17.98 6.86 21.83
C PRO A 630 -16.77 7.74 21.55
N MET A 631 -16.55 8.79 22.39
CA MET A 631 -15.42 9.71 22.27
C MET A 631 -14.08 8.99 22.50
N ALA A 632 -13.98 8.22 23.59
CA ALA A 632 -12.76 7.47 23.90
C ALA A 632 -12.48 6.40 22.86
N LEU A 633 -13.51 5.69 22.38
CA LEU A 633 -13.38 4.70 21.34
C LEU A 633 -12.75 5.31 20.07
N MET A 634 -13.24 6.47 19.65
CA MET A 634 -12.80 7.18 18.47
C MET A 634 -11.31 7.55 18.54
N ILE A 635 -10.85 8.03 19.69
CA ILE A 635 -9.44 8.39 19.94
C ILE A 635 -8.57 7.14 19.87
N ILE A 636 -8.95 6.06 20.54
CA ILE A 636 -8.19 4.81 20.57
C ILE A 636 -8.17 4.13 19.19
N LYS A 637 -9.27 4.19 18.46
CA LYS A 637 -9.31 3.74 17.05
C LYS A 637 -8.29 4.48 16.20
N ALA A 638 -8.20 5.82 16.34
CA ALA A 638 -7.23 6.61 15.59
C ALA A 638 -5.79 6.20 15.92
N PHE A 639 -5.46 5.98 17.18
CA PHE A 639 -4.15 5.44 17.55
C PHE A 639 -3.90 4.06 16.94
N GLY A 640 -4.83 3.14 17.11
CA GLY A 640 -4.63 1.76 16.71
C GLY A 640 -4.54 1.54 15.20
N TYR A 641 -5.35 2.23 14.44
CA TYR A 641 -5.33 2.11 12.98
C TYR A 641 -4.13 2.82 12.34
N ASN A 642 -3.78 4.02 12.82
CA ASN A 642 -2.75 4.81 12.17
C ASN A 642 -1.32 4.30 12.47
N ILE A 643 -1.11 3.51 13.52
CA ILE A 643 0.17 2.82 13.75
C ILE A 643 0.50 1.94 12.55
N ASP A 644 -0.45 1.10 12.13
CA ASP A 644 -0.35 0.20 10.99
C ASP A 644 -0.10 1.00 9.69
N GLY A 645 -0.96 1.94 9.36
CA GLY A 645 -0.86 2.72 8.13
C GLY A 645 0.43 3.53 7.98
N GLN A 646 0.91 4.15 9.06
CA GLN A 646 2.16 4.92 9.04
C GLN A 646 3.40 4.02 8.99
N ALA A 647 3.39 2.91 9.72
CA ALA A 647 4.47 1.94 9.70
C ALA A 647 4.63 1.33 8.29
N ASP A 648 3.53 0.91 7.66
CA ASP A 648 3.51 0.38 6.30
C ASP A 648 3.98 1.41 5.26
N SER A 649 3.52 2.64 5.36
CA SER A 649 3.94 3.72 4.46
C SER A 649 5.44 3.97 4.57
N TYR A 650 5.98 3.98 5.80
CA TYR A 650 7.41 4.18 6.02
C TYR A 650 8.24 3.01 5.48
N VAL A 651 7.88 1.75 5.78
CA VAL A 651 8.66 0.59 5.32
C VAL A 651 8.55 0.38 3.81
N SER A 652 7.42 0.72 3.18
CA SER A 652 7.27 0.75 1.73
C SER A 652 8.26 1.75 1.10
N ASN A 653 8.32 2.97 1.63
CA ASN A 653 9.28 3.97 1.18
C ASN A 653 10.74 3.54 1.43
N LEU A 654 11.01 2.87 2.55
CA LEU A 654 12.34 2.34 2.86
C LEU A 654 12.72 1.22 1.87
N LYS A 655 11.77 0.38 1.44
CA LYS A 655 12.03 -0.61 0.39
C LYS A 655 12.31 0.02 -0.96
N LEU A 656 11.56 1.05 -1.35
CA LEU A 656 11.86 1.81 -2.56
C LEU A 656 13.24 2.48 -2.50
N ALA A 657 13.61 3.02 -1.33
CA ALA A 657 14.95 3.54 -1.09
C ALA A 657 16.02 2.47 -1.19
N HIS A 658 15.75 1.25 -0.69
CA HIS A 658 16.62 0.09 -0.81
C HIS A 658 16.85 -0.30 -2.29
N TYR A 659 15.81 -0.26 -3.11
CA TYR A 659 15.92 -0.53 -4.56
C TYR A 659 16.69 0.60 -5.29
N CYS A 660 16.44 1.86 -4.97
CA CYS A 660 17.08 3.02 -5.62
C CYS A 660 18.40 3.46 -4.96
N LYS A 661 18.90 2.73 -3.95
CA LYS A 661 20.14 3.03 -3.23
C LYS A 661 20.13 4.42 -2.60
N VAL A 662 19.00 4.83 -2.04
CA VAL A 662 18.88 6.06 -1.24
C VAL A 662 19.29 5.77 0.20
N ALA A 663 20.20 6.58 0.77
CA ALA A 663 20.73 6.36 2.10
C ALA A 663 19.62 6.33 3.19
N PRO A 664 19.50 5.25 3.98
CA PRO A 664 18.42 5.09 4.96
C PRO A 664 18.35 6.19 6.01
N ARG A 665 19.50 6.67 6.49
CA ARG A 665 19.56 7.78 7.46
C ARG A 665 19.04 9.09 6.91
N ALA A 666 19.32 9.37 5.63
CA ALA A 666 18.80 10.54 4.94
C ALA A 666 17.28 10.46 4.83
N LEU A 667 16.76 9.30 4.42
CA LEU A 667 15.33 9.05 4.32
C LEU A 667 14.63 9.23 5.68
N PHE A 668 15.15 8.62 6.74
CA PHE A 668 14.57 8.75 8.08
C PHE A 668 14.46 10.22 8.52
N ARG A 669 15.58 10.99 8.42
CA ARG A 669 15.55 12.42 8.76
C ARG A 669 14.58 13.21 7.92
N GLY A 670 14.61 12.98 6.61
CA GLY A 670 13.72 13.68 5.68
C GLY A 670 12.25 13.42 5.96
N GLN A 671 11.85 12.17 6.17
CA GLN A 671 10.46 11.81 6.46
C GLN A 671 9.99 12.31 7.82
N MET A 672 10.85 12.27 8.85
CA MET A 672 10.51 12.83 10.16
C MET A 672 10.26 14.35 10.08
N ILE A 673 11.10 15.09 9.34
CA ILE A 673 10.92 16.53 9.15
C ILE A 673 9.63 16.82 8.38
N MET A 674 9.38 16.10 7.28
CA MET A 674 8.19 16.31 6.46
C MET A 674 6.90 15.95 7.21
N ALA A 675 6.86 14.83 7.92
CA ALA A 675 5.71 14.44 8.74
C ALA A 675 5.42 15.46 9.86
N PHE A 676 6.45 16.04 10.47
CA PHE A 676 6.27 17.11 11.46
C PHE A 676 5.68 18.39 10.85
N LEU A 677 6.19 18.82 9.71
CA LEU A 677 5.67 20.01 9.02
C LEU A 677 4.25 19.78 8.48
N GLN A 678 3.93 18.58 8.04
CA GLN A 678 2.60 18.19 7.57
C GLN A 678 1.52 18.47 8.62
N ILE A 679 1.79 18.24 9.90
CA ILE A 679 0.81 18.47 10.98
C ILE A 679 0.29 19.91 10.93
N PHE A 680 1.17 20.89 10.79
CA PHE A 680 0.76 22.32 10.75
C PHE A 680 -0.07 22.62 9.51
N ILE A 681 0.31 22.08 8.36
CA ILE A 681 -0.40 22.31 7.09
C ILE A 681 -1.81 21.72 7.16
N ASN A 682 -1.92 20.44 7.56
CA ASN A 682 -3.22 19.76 7.61
C ASN A 682 -4.13 20.37 8.67
N LEU A 683 -3.63 20.68 9.88
CA LEU A 683 -4.41 21.37 10.89
C LEU A 683 -4.84 22.77 10.44
N GLY A 684 -3.97 23.49 9.71
CA GLY A 684 -4.32 24.76 9.10
C GLY A 684 -5.49 24.62 8.11
N VAL A 685 -5.44 23.64 7.21
CA VAL A 685 -6.49 23.35 6.24
C VAL A 685 -7.80 22.96 6.93
N ILE A 686 -7.77 22.03 7.89
CA ILE A 686 -8.96 21.59 8.63
C ILE A 686 -9.67 22.76 9.32
N ASN A 687 -8.91 23.56 10.07
CA ASN A 687 -9.49 24.71 10.77
C ASN A 687 -10.03 25.76 9.79
N TRP A 688 -9.30 26.02 8.68
CA TRP A 688 -9.76 26.92 7.64
C TRP A 688 -11.07 26.44 6.99
N CYS A 689 -11.20 25.12 6.71
CA CYS A 689 -12.43 24.54 6.15
C CYS A 689 -13.62 24.74 7.08
N VAL A 690 -13.46 24.44 8.37
CA VAL A 690 -14.54 24.58 9.37
C VAL A 690 -14.97 26.03 9.52
N ASP A 691 -14.01 26.97 9.54
CA ASP A 691 -14.30 28.37 9.80
C ASP A 691 -14.81 29.14 8.57
N ASN A 692 -14.41 28.75 7.36
CA ASN A 692 -14.65 29.57 6.14
C ASN A 692 -15.58 28.91 5.11
N MET A 693 -15.71 27.59 5.10
CA MET A 693 -16.55 26.91 4.10
C MET A 693 -18.00 26.80 4.61
N LYS A 694 -18.92 27.54 3.97
CA LYS A 694 -20.35 27.45 4.34
C LYS A 694 -20.92 26.08 4.03
N GLY A 695 -21.57 25.46 5.02
CA GLY A 695 -22.18 24.15 4.88
C GLY A 695 -21.17 22.99 4.76
N PHE A 696 -19.92 23.18 5.20
CA PHE A 696 -18.92 22.13 5.19
C PHE A 696 -19.42 20.86 5.93
N CYS A 697 -19.23 19.69 5.34
CA CYS A 697 -19.75 18.41 5.81
C CYS A 697 -21.29 18.32 5.86
N THR A 698 -22.00 19.14 5.10
CA THR A 698 -23.46 18.99 4.90
C THR A 698 -23.79 18.62 3.45
N PRO A 699 -25.00 18.08 3.17
CA PRO A 699 -25.40 17.75 1.79
C PRO A 699 -25.41 18.96 0.83
N GLU A 700 -25.62 20.17 1.36
CA GLU A 700 -25.65 21.41 0.58
C GLU A 700 -24.27 22.02 0.31
N ALA A 701 -23.19 21.40 0.76
CA ALA A 701 -21.84 21.91 0.61
C ALA A 701 -21.46 22.12 -0.85
N LYS A 702 -21.04 23.36 -1.20
CA LYS A 702 -20.58 23.69 -2.54
C LYS A 702 -19.40 22.80 -2.94
N GLY A 703 -19.38 22.32 -4.18
CA GLY A 703 -18.30 21.46 -4.69
C GLY A 703 -18.34 20.03 -4.11
N LYS A 704 -19.44 19.62 -3.46
CA LYS A 704 -19.64 18.30 -2.85
C LYS A 704 -18.68 17.98 -1.69
N PHE A 705 -18.30 18.99 -0.88
CA PHE A 705 -17.51 18.79 0.35
C PHE A 705 -18.38 18.28 1.50
N THR A 706 -18.98 17.11 1.31
CA THR A 706 -19.98 16.49 2.20
C THR A 706 -19.38 15.60 3.29
N CYS A 707 -18.07 15.38 3.31
CA CYS A 707 -17.33 14.61 4.31
C CYS A 707 -17.89 13.19 4.58
N PRO A 708 -18.09 12.34 3.57
CA PRO A 708 -18.75 11.04 3.76
C PRO A 708 -17.98 10.13 4.73
N ASP A 709 -16.67 10.18 4.72
CA ASP A 709 -15.80 9.37 5.60
C ASP A 709 -15.90 9.82 7.05
N ILE A 710 -16.00 11.14 7.30
CA ILE A 710 -16.17 11.69 8.66
C ILE A 710 -17.53 11.29 9.23
N GLN A 711 -18.58 11.32 8.42
CA GLN A 711 -19.91 10.84 8.81
C GLN A 711 -19.91 9.35 9.15
N THR A 712 -19.22 8.56 8.34
CA THR A 712 -19.04 7.11 8.60
C THR A 712 -18.27 6.89 9.90
N TYR A 713 -17.23 7.68 10.14
CA TYR A 713 -16.44 7.62 11.37
C TYR A 713 -17.25 7.98 12.61
N TYR A 714 -18.09 9.00 12.53
CA TYR A 714 -19.05 9.38 13.56
C TYR A 714 -20.06 8.27 13.84
N ASN A 715 -20.73 7.76 12.79
CA ASN A 715 -21.70 6.67 12.94
C ASN A 715 -21.08 5.44 13.60
N ALA A 716 -19.86 5.06 13.17
CA ALA A 716 -19.12 3.94 13.76
C ALA A 716 -18.80 4.19 15.24
N SER A 717 -18.41 5.42 15.62
CA SER A 717 -18.11 5.74 17.01
C SER A 717 -19.32 5.60 17.94
N VAL A 718 -20.51 6.02 17.47
CA VAL A 718 -21.76 5.86 18.23
C VAL A 718 -22.21 4.41 18.28
N MET A 719 -22.09 3.68 17.16
CA MET A 719 -22.50 2.27 17.10
C MET A 719 -21.63 1.37 17.98
N TRP A 720 -20.32 1.46 17.86
CA TRP A 720 -19.39 0.59 18.57
C TRP A 720 -19.04 1.09 19.96
N GLY A 721 -18.96 2.43 20.15
CA GLY A 721 -18.62 3.05 21.43
C GLY A 721 -19.84 3.40 22.28
N GLY A 722 -20.94 3.84 21.67
CA GLY A 722 -22.18 4.18 22.35
C GLY A 722 -23.05 2.96 22.65
N LEU A 723 -23.65 2.35 21.62
CA LEU A 723 -24.50 1.15 21.74
C LEU A 723 -23.68 -0.07 22.20
N GLY A 724 -22.53 -0.24 21.60
CA GLY A 724 -21.53 -1.27 21.93
C GLY A 724 -21.77 -2.63 21.29
N PRO A 725 -20.66 -3.38 21.06
CA PRO A 725 -20.73 -4.68 20.41
C PRO A 725 -21.56 -5.70 21.20
N LYS A 726 -21.65 -5.57 22.52
CA LYS A 726 -22.42 -6.48 23.37
C LYS A 726 -23.88 -6.55 22.96
N LYS A 727 -24.54 -5.39 22.76
CA LYS A 727 -25.93 -5.35 22.29
C LYS A 727 -26.07 -5.82 20.86
N ILE A 728 -25.15 -5.40 19.98
CA ILE A 728 -25.16 -5.77 18.55
C ILE A 728 -25.01 -7.30 18.38
N PHE A 729 -24.04 -7.91 19.05
CA PHE A 729 -23.70 -9.32 18.84
C PHE A 729 -24.56 -10.29 19.63
N ASN A 730 -25.06 -9.92 20.79
CA ASN A 730 -25.90 -10.84 21.56
C ASN A 730 -27.36 -10.77 21.13
N ASP A 731 -27.82 -9.59 20.77
CA ASP A 731 -29.24 -9.30 20.75
C ASP A 731 -29.76 -9.04 19.33
N VAL A 732 -29.08 -8.15 18.55
CA VAL A 732 -29.53 -7.80 17.21
C VAL A 732 -29.04 -8.79 16.16
N TYR A 733 -27.75 -9.12 16.18
CA TYR A 733 -27.11 -10.02 15.20
C TYR A 733 -26.21 -11.08 15.85
N PRO A 734 -26.80 -12.12 16.48
CA PRO A 734 -26.04 -13.16 17.17
C PRO A 734 -25.03 -13.92 16.31
N ILE A 735 -25.23 -13.96 15.00
CA ILE A 735 -24.31 -14.61 14.05
C ILE A 735 -22.91 -13.98 14.10
N LEU A 736 -22.80 -12.67 14.35
CA LEU A 736 -21.53 -11.97 14.33
C LEU A 736 -20.55 -12.47 15.41
N LYS A 737 -21.03 -12.85 16.59
CA LYS A 737 -20.15 -13.47 17.61
C LYS A 737 -19.63 -14.84 17.18
N TRP A 738 -20.41 -15.61 16.42
CA TRP A 738 -20.01 -16.91 15.92
C TRP A 738 -18.97 -16.79 14.81
N CYS A 739 -18.92 -15.66 14.09
CA CYS A 739 -17.91 -15.40 13.06
C CYS A 739 -16.48 -15.44 13.62
N TRP A 740 -16.25 -15.08 14.90
CA TRP A 740 -14.96 -15.26 15.57
C TRP A 740 -14.53 -16.73 15.61
N LEU A 741 -15.44 -17.58 16.04
CA LEU A 741 -15.18 -19.02 16.14
C LEU A 741 -15.04 -19.65 14.75
N ILE A 742 -15.89 -19.26 13.81
CA ILE A 742 -15.84 -19.74 12.42
C ILE A 742 -14.48 -19.38 11.81
N GLY A 743 -14.03 -18.13 11.96
CA GLY A 743 -12.73 -17.68 11.47
C GLY A 743 -11.57 -18.46 12.07
N PHE A 744 -11.59 -18.67 13.38
CA PHE A 744 -10.59 -19.48 14.08
C PHE A 744 -10.54 -20.93 13.54
N LEU A 745 -11.69 -21.60 13.46
CA LEU A 745 -11.77 -22.98 12.98
C LEU A 745 -11.35 -23.14 11.53
N LEU A 746 -11.75 -22.21 10.67
CA LEU A 746 -11.30 -22.17 9.29
C LEU A 746 -9.79 -21.90 9.18
N GLY A 747 -9.23 -21.04 10.04
CA GLY A 747 -7.80 -20.79 10.12
C GLY A 747 -7.00 -22.06 10.47
N VAL A 748 -7.47 -22.81 11.46
CA VAL A 748 -6.89 -24.13 11.79
C VAL A 748 -7.03 -25.10 10.63
N LEU A 749 -8.22 -25.22 10.05
CA LEU A 749 -8.49 -26.14 8.95
C LEU A 749 -7.58 -25.86 7.73
N PHE A 750 -7.57 -24.63 7.24
CA PHE A 750 -6.77 -24.27 6.07
C PHE A 750 -5.27 -24.25 6.35
N GLY A 751 -4.85 -23.83 7.56
CA GLY A 751 -3.46 -23.91 7.99
C GLY A 751 -2.94 -25.34 8.03
N CYS A 752 -3.68 -26.25 8.67
CA CYS A 752 -3.34 -27.69 8.71
C CYS A 752 -3.41 -28.32 7.31
N ALA A 753 -4.45 -28.02 6.55
CA ALA A 753 -4.63 -28.55 5.19
C ALA A 753 -3.47 -28.16 4.27
N LYS A 754 -3.01 -26.90 4.30
CA LYS A 754 -1.87 -26.44 3.49
C LYS A 754 -0.55 -27.01 4.01
N LYS A 755 -0.32 -27.05 5.31
CA LYS A 755 0.91 -27.57 5.92
C LYS A 755 1.13 -29.06 5.69
N PHE A 756 0.08 -29.87 5.84
CA PHE A 756 0.16 -31.33 5.71
C PHE A 756 -0.24 -31.84 4.32
N GLY A 757 -1.04 -31.09 3.59
CA GLY A 757 -1.52 -31.41 2.24
C GLY A 757 -0.85 -30.60 1.14
N GLY A 758 0.35 -30.06 1.35
CA GLY A 758 1.04 -29.13 0.45
C GLY A 758 1.07 -29.54 -1.02
N LYS A 759 1.13 -30.85 -1.30
CA LYS A 759 1.05 -31.41 -2.66
C LYS A 759 -0.25 -31.07 -3.40
N TYR A 760 -1.35 -30.84 -2.67
CA TYR A 760 -2.69 -30.57 -3.25
C TYR A 760 -3.03 -29.07 -3.25
N PHE A 761 -2.25 -28.23 -2.56
CA PHE A 761 -2.47 -26.78 -2.49
C PHE A 761 -1.36 -26.08 -3.27
N PRO A 762 -1.68 -25.36 -4.33
CA PRO A 762 -0.68 -24.61 -5.08
C PRO A 762 -0.05 -23.50 -4.21
N VAL A 763 1.24 -23.27 -4.40
CA VAL A 763 2.01 -22.27 -3.63
C VAL A 763 1.39 -20.87 -3.74
N TRP A 764 0.91 -20.51 -4.94
CA TRP A 764 0.28 -19.22 -5.21
C TRP A 764 -1.04 -18.98 -4.47
N PHE A 765 -1.74 -20.05 -4.02
CA PHE A 765 -3.00 -19.89 -3.31
C PHE A 765 -2.78 -19.53 -1.84
N ASN A 766 -3.13 -18.29 -1.49
CA ASN A 766 -3.12 -17.83 -0.10
C ASN A 766 -4.57 -17.60 0.38
N PRO A 767 -5.08 -18.42 1.33
CA PRO A 767 -6.44 -18.31 1.81
C PRO A 767 -6.72 -17.00 2.56
N VAL A 768 -5.71 -16.30 3.07
CA VAL A 768 -5.87 -14.97 3.67
C VAL A 768 -6.29 -13.96 2.62
N ILE A 769 -5.69 -13.99 1.43
CA ILE A 769 -6.06 -13.12 0.30
C ILE A 769 -7.52 -13.36 -0.12
N PHE A 770 -7.95 -14.63 -0.14
CA PHE A 770 -9.33 -14.98 -0.43
C PHE A 770 -10.30 -14.37 0.57
N LEU A 771 -10.00 -14.43 1.87
CA LEU A 771 -10.82 -13.80 2.91
C LEU A 771 -10.78 -12.28 2.85
N VAL A 772 -9.63 -11.66 2.55
CA VAL A 772 -9.56 -10.21 2.30
C VAL A 772 -10.46 -9.83 1.12
N GLY A 773 -10.56 -10.67 0.09
CA GLY A 773 -11.53 -10.49 -0.99
C GLY A 773 -12.98 -10.50 -0.51
N MET A 774 -13.31 -11.27 0.54
CA MET A 774 -14.66 -11.28 1.14
C MET A 774 -15.00 -10.01 1.93
N LEU A 775 -14.05 -9.10 2.14
CA LEU A 775 -14.26 -7.84 2.88
C LEU A 775 -14.87 -6.73 2.02
N ILE A 776 -15.22 -7.00 0.78
CA ILE A 776 -15.93 -6.02 -0.03
C ILE A 776 -17.29 -5.71 0.62
N GLY A 777 -17.59 -4.44 0.76
CA GLY A 777 -18.78 -3.95 1.41
C GLY A 777 -19.41 -2.76 0.69
N PRO A 778 -20.70 -2.48 0.97
CA PRO A 778 -21.36 -1.33 0.41
C PRO A 778 -20.58 -0.02 0.68
N PRO A 779 -20.58 0.96 -0.25
CA PRO A 779 -21.36 0.96 -1.51
C PRO A 779 -20.65 0.29 -2.70
N TYR A 780 -19.47 -0.30 -2.51
CA TYR A 780 -18.62 -0.82 -3.59
C TYR A 780 -18.95 -2.28 -3.89
N GLY A 781 -19.90 -2.51 -4.80
CA GLY A 781 -20.29 -3.85 -5.27
C GLY A 781 -19.26 -4.48 -6.21
N LEU A 782 -19.56 -5.68 -6.73
CA LEU A 782 -18.66 -6.46 -7.58
C LEU A 782 -18.25 -5.71 -8.86
N MET A 783 -19.08 -4.76 -9.32
CA MET A 783 -18.75 -3.92 -10.48
C MET A 783 -17.44 -3.12 -10.34
N TYR A 784 -17.01 -2.82 -9.13
CA TYR A 784 -15.74 -2.11 -8.87
C TYR A 784 -14.52 -3.04 -8.89
N TYR A 785 -14.71 -4.35 -8.80
CA TYR A 785 -13.64 -5.35 -8.75
C TYR A 785 -13.47 -6.14 -10.05
N THR A 786 -14.51 -6.20 -10.90
CA THR A 786 -14.45 -6.90 -12.19
C THR A 786 -13.53 -6.22 -13.21
N PRO A 787 -13.59 -4.88 -13.44
CA PRO A 787 -12.69 -4.22 -14.40
C PRO A 787 -11.21 -4.29 -14.00
N PRO A 788 -10.81 -4.09 -12.72
CA PRO A 788 -9.44 -4.33 -12.26
C PRO A 788 -8.95 -5.76 -12.52
N LEU A 789 -9.79 -6.77 -12.30
CA LEU A 789 -9.46 -8.17 -12.59
C LEU A 789 -9.12 -8.39 -14.07
N LEU A 790 -9.97 -7.88 -14.97
CA LEU A 790 -9.76 -8.02 -16.42
C LEU A 790 -8.47 -7.34 -16.88
N MET A 791 -8.21 -6.13 -16.36
CA MET A 791 -6.98 -5.41 -16.67
C MET A 791 -5.74 -6.11 -16.10
N CYS A 792 -5.82 -6.63 -14.88
CA CYS A 792 -4.76 -7.41 -14.26
C CYS A 792 -4.50 -8.71 -15.05
N PHE A 793 -5.54 -9.42 -15.49
CA PHE A 793 -5.39 -10.58 -16.36
C PHE A 793 -4.64 -10.22 -17.64
N PHE A 794 -5.05 -9.14 -18.32
CA PHE A 794 -4.39 -8.69 -19.53
C PHE A 794 -2.91 -8.33 -19.30
N SER A 795 -2.60 -7.51 -18.27
CA SER A 795 -1.24 -7.05 -17.99
C SER A 795 -0.36 -8.14 -17.35
N GLN A 796 -0.78 -8.67 -16.20
CA GLN A 796 0.07 -9.49 -15.33
C GLN A 796 0.09 -10.97 -15.70
N TRP A 797 -0.89 -11.44 -16.49
CA TRP A 797 -0.88 -12.80 -16.97
C TRP A 797 -0.59 -12.87 -18.46
N TYR A 798 -1.37 -12.16 -19.32
CA TYR A 798 -1.22 -12.27 -20.77
C TYR A 798 0.06 -11.56 -21.28
N CYS A 799 0.20 -10.26 -21.01
CA CYS A 799 1.38 -9.51 -21.49
C CYS A 799 2.67 -10.01 -20.86
N LYS A 800 2.69 -10.28 -19.55
CA LYS A 800 3.86 -10.79 -18.85
C LYS A 800 4.30 -12.17 -19.35
N ARG A 801 3.37 -13.02 -19.81
CA ARG A 801 3.68 -14.37 -20.31
C ARG A 801 4.10 -14.40 -21.77
N TYR A 802 3.46 -13.60 -22.62
CA TYR A 802 3.65 -13.68 -24.08
C TYR A 802 4.40 -12.48 -24.67
N HIS A 803 4.56 -11.40 -23.94
CA HIS A 803 5.19 -10.15 -24.38
C HIS A 803 6.06 -9.55 -23.27
N LEU A 804 6.93 -10.35 -22.67
CA LEU A 804 7.70 -9.98 -21.48
C LEU A 804 8.58 -8.75 -21.71
N LYS A 805 9.25 -8.65 -22.87
CA LYS A 805 10.09 -7.51 -23.24
C LYS A 805 9.29 -6.19 -23.23
N LEU A 806 8.09 -6.19 -23.84
CA LEU A 806 7.22 -5.01 -23.84
C LEU A 806 6.68 -4.71 -22.46
N TRP A 807 6.31 -5.77 -21.71
CA TRP A 807 5.78 -5.65 -20.36
C TRP A 807 6.83 -5.05 -19.39
N GLU A 808 8.06 -5.54 -19.36
CA GLU A 808 9.13 -5.00 -18.52
C GLU A 808 9.47 -3.55 -18.87
N ARG A 809 9.44 -3.21 -20.16
CA ARG A 809 9.77 -1.86 -20.62
C ARG A 809 8.70 -0.81 -20.29
N TYR A 810 7.41 -1.16 -20.45
CA TYR A 810 6.35 -0.15 -20.46
C TYR A 810 5.31 -0.27 -19.35
N ASN A 811 5.06 -1.46 -18.79
CA ASN A 811 3.91 -1.68 -17.88
C ASN A 811 3.87 -0.71 -16.70
N TYR A 812 4.95 -0.60 -15.96
CA TYR A 812 5.03 0.27 -14.77
C TYR A 812 5.08 1.76 -15.14
N VAL A 813 5.66 2.09 -16.27
CA VAL A 813 5.69 3.47 -16.79
C VAL A 813 4.28 3.91 -17.20
N ILE A 814 3.53 3.05 -17.88
CA ILE A 814 2.12 3.30 -18.25
C ILE A 814 1.25 3.44 -16.99
N ALA A 815 1.45 2.58 -15.98
CA ALA A 815 0.74 2.67 -14.72
C ALA A 815 0.94 4.04 -14.04
N ALA A 816 2.18 4.54 -13.99
CA ALA A 816 2.50 5.86 -13.47
C ALA A 816 1.91 7.00 -14.32
N ALA A 817 1.97 6.87 -15.66
CA ALA A 817 1.46 7.86 -16.62
C ALA A 817 -0.07 8.00 -16.52
N PHE A 818 -0.78 6.87 -16.48
CA PHE A 818 -2.23 6.87 -16.34
C PHE A 818 -2.68 7.45 -15.01
N ASN A 819 -1.96 7.14 -13.93
CA ASN A 819 -2.25 7.73 -12.62
C ASN A 819 -2.04 9.24 -12.61
N ALA A 820 -0.93 9.74 -13.17
CA ALA A 820 -0.66 11.17 -13.25
C ALA A 820 -1.68 11.90 -14.16
N GLY A 821 -2.02 11.32 -15.32
CA GLY A 821 -3.00 11.86 -16.25
C GLY A 821 -4.41 11.94 -15.67
N LEU A 822 -4.84 10.88 -14.97
CA LEU A 822 -6.12 10.83 -14.27
C LEU A 822 -6.24 11.96 -13.24
N VAL A 823 -5.26 12.03 -12.33
CA VAL A 823 -5.29 13.02 -11.23
C VAL A 823 -5.31 14.44 -11.76
N LEU A 824 -4.43 14.77 -12.72
CA LEU A 824 -4.38 16.12 -13.27
C LEU A 824 -5.65 16.47 -14.05
N SER A 825 -6.20 15.50 -14.79
CA SER A 825 -7.49 15.68 -15.48
C SER A 825 -8.64 15.91 -14.48
N GLN A 826 -8.71 15.14 -13.40
CA GLN A 826 -9.72 15.32 -12.35
C GLN A 826 -9.64 16.70 -11.70
N ILE A 827 -8.44 17.23 -11.46
CA ILE A 827 -8.24 18.58 -10.94
C ILE A 827 -8.80 19.62 -11.94
N ILE A 828 -8.47 19.48 -13.22
CA ILE A 828 -8.97 20.39 -14.27
C ILE A 828 -10.50 20.30 -14.39
N ILE A 829 -11.07 19.09 -14.41
CA ILE A 829 -12.52 18.87 -14.47
C ILE A 829 -13.22 19.51 -13.26
N PHE A 830 -12.65 19.35 -12.07
CA PHE A 830 -13.22 19.94 -10.86
C PHE A 830 -13.37 21.46 -10.99
N PHE A 831 -12.29 22.16 -11.30
CA PHE A 831 -12.32 23.64 -11.39
C PHE A 831 -13.11 24.15 -12.60
N SER A 832 -13.18 23.40 -13.70
CA SER A 832 -13.85 23.80 -14.92
C SER A 832 -15.38 23.62 -14.89
N VAL A 833 -15.84 22.46 -14.38
CA VAL A 833 -17.24 22.05 -14.54
C VAL A 833 -17.93 21.54 -13.28
N GLN A 834 -17.17 21.13 -12.22
CA GLN A 834 -17.79 20.56 -11.03
C GLN A 834 -17.92 21.55 -9.86
N TYR A 835 -17.00 22.51 -9.70
CA TYR A 835 -17.07 23.53 -8.65
C TYR A 835 -18.24 24.48 -8.82
N ASN A 836 -18.51 24.89 -10.08
CA ASN A 836 -19.77 25.48 -10.48
C ASN A 836 -20.45 24.49 -11.43
N PRO A 837 -21.39 23.65 -10.92
CA PRO A 837 -21.90 22.52 -11.66
C PRO A 837 -22.41 22.88 -13.04
N LYS A 838 -21.90 22.22 -14.06
CA LYS A 838 -22.39 22.25 -15.42
C LYS A 838 -22.83 20.84 -15.76
N GLU A 839 -23.98 20.70 -16.41
CA GLU A 839 -24.55 19.42 -16.75
C GLU A 839 -24.69 19.28 -18.26
N ILE A 840 -24.34 18.15 -18.79
CA ILE A 840 -24.63 17.76 -20.17
C ILE A 840 -25.77 16.75 -20.10
N ASN A 841 -26.96 17.22 -20.45
CA ASN A 841 -28.16 16.38 -20.40
C ASN A 841 -28.36 15.65 -21.74
N TRP A 842 -27.99 14.36 -21.75
CA TRP A 842 -28.17 13.47 -22.88
C TRP A 842 -28.22 12.00 -22.38
N TRP A 843 -28.59 11.08 -23.27
CA TRP A 843 -28.77 9.68 -22.92
C TRP A 843 -27.57 9.08 -22.14
N GLY A 844 -26.34 9.32 -22.60
CA GLY A 844 -25.15 8.74 -22.03
C GLY A 844 -24.82 9.20 -20.59
N ASN A 845 -25.37 10.33 -20.12
CA ASN A 845 -25.22 10.81 -18.75
C ASN A 845 -26.42 10.44 -17.87
N ASN A 846 -27.58 10.16 -18.47
CA ASN A 846 -28.80 9.90 -17.71
C ASN A 846 -29.04 8.39 -17.50
N VAL A 847 -28.71 7.56 -18.51
CA VAL A 847 -29.06 6.13 -18.52
C VAL A 847 -28.56 5.34 -17.31
N PRO A 848 -27.38 5.60 -16.72
CA PRO A 848 -26.90 4.86 -15.55
C PRO A 848 -27.77 5.05 -14.30
N TYR A 849 -28.50 6.18 -14.26
CA TYR A 849 -29.29 6.61 -13.10
C TYR A 849 -30.78 6.51 -13.33
N LEU A 850 -31.20 5.64 -14.27
CA LEU A 850 -32.62 5.42 -14.57
C LEU A 850 -33.05 4.01 -14.16
N GLY A 851 -34.40 3.87 -13.92
CA GLY A 851 -35.02 2.58 -13.65
C GLY A 851 -34.80 2.03 -12.23
N GLN A 852 -35.07 0.76 -12.05
CA GLN A 852 -35.08 0.08 -10.75
C GLN A 852 -33.69 0.04 -10.07
N ASP A 853 -32.61 0.07 -10.83
CA ASP A 853 -31.26 0.14 -10.26
C ASP A 853 -30.98 1.49 -9.56
N ALA A 854 -31.56 2.59 -10.05
CA ALA A 854 -31.47 3.90 -9.39
C ALA A 854 -32.32 4.01 -8.14
N GLU A 855 -33.52 3.38 -8.15
CA GLU A 855 -34.48 3.46 -7.04
C GLU A 855 -34.09 2.59 -5.84
N GLY A 856 -33.42 1.45 -6.04
CA GLY A 856 -32.94 0.58 -4.95
C GLY A 856 -34.03 0.01 -4.06
N LEU A 857 -35.17 -0.38 -4.64
CA LEU A 857 -36.30 -0.85 -3.88
C LEU A 857 -36.02 -2.17 -3.15
N PRO A 858 -36.54 -2.35 -1.91
CA PRO A 858 -36.41 -3.58 -1.14
C PRO A 858 -37.30 -4.69 -1.70
N LEU A 859 -36.99 -5.96 -1.36
CA LEU A 859 -37.82 -7.14 -1.74
C LEU A 859 -39.17 -7.14 -1.08
N LYS A 860 -39.23 -6.74 0.19
CA LYS A 860 -40.47 -6.67 0.99
C LYS A 860 -40.75 -5.24 1.38
N ASN A 861 -42.00 -4.84 1.26
CA ASN A 861 -42.42 -3.54 1.69
C ASN A 861 -42.93 -3.56 3.13
N ILE A 862 -42.64 -2.54 3.92
CA ILE A 862 -43.14 -2.39 5.28
C ILE A 862 -44.65 -2.19 5.30
N ALA A 863 -45.20 -1.52 4.28
CA ALA A 863 -46.66 -1.36 4.13
C ALA A 863 -47.40 -2.70 4.10
N ASP A 864 -46.74 -3.79 3.70
CA ASP A 864 -47.33 -5.13 3.67
C ASP A 864 -47.30 -5.80 5.05
N THR A 865 -46.61 -5.21 6.04
CA THR A 865 -46.60 -5.72 7.42
C THR A 865 -47.78 -5.18 8.19
N ALA A 866 -48.60 -6.07 8.81
CA ALA A 866 -49.77 -5.67 9.61
C ALA A 866 -49.41 -4.75 10.80
N LYS A 867 -48.10 -4.65 11.16
CA LYS A 867 -47.62 -3.89 12.30
C LYS A 867 -46.97 -2.54 11.90
N GLY A 868 -46.72 -2.30 10.61
CA GLY A 868 -46.01 -1.12 10.13
C GLY A 868 -44.54 -1.05 10.50
N TYR A 869 -43.96 -2.14 10.98
CA TYR A 869 -42.52 -2.29 11.30
C TYR A 869 -42.10 -3.76 11.19
N PHE A 870 -40.77 -4.01 11.08
CA PHE A 870 -40.17 -5.34 11.16
C PHE A 870 -39.31 -5.51 12.44
N GLY A 871 -39.07 -6.75 12.80
CA GLY A 871 -38.24 -7.07 14.00
C GLY A 871 -38.98 -6.94 15.33
N PRO A 872 -38.24 -6.65 16.45
CA PRO A 872 -38.79 -6.53 17.79
C PRO A 872 -39.80 -5.40 17.93
N ALA A 873 -40.72 -5.50 18.86
CA ALA A 873 -41.71 -4.47 19.13
C ALA A 873 -41.12 -3.23 19.79
N PRO A 874 -41.62 -2.01 19.48
CA PRO A 874 -41.19 -0.78 20.15
C PRO A 874 -41.33 -0.88 21.67
N GLY A 875 -40.34 -0.39 22.42
CA GLY A 875 -40.26 -0.47 23.89
C GLY A 875 -39.76 -1.80 24.43
N HIS A 876 -39.50 -2.81 23.61
CA HIS A 876 -38.95 -4.12 23.95
C HIS A 876 -37.74 -4.48 23.08
N TYR A 877 -36.96 -3.47 22.76
CA TYR A 877 -35.75 -3.69 21.96
C TYR A 877 -34.65 -4.32 22.82
N PRO A 878 -33.89 -5.23 22.25
CA PRO A 878 -32.81 -5.91 22.98
C PRO A 878 -31.71 -4.98 23.45
#